data_8652c38964c96252cdc2fea84986303a
#
_entry.id   8652c38964c96252cdc2fea84986303a
#
_cell.length_a   1.000
_cell.length_b   1.000
_cell.length_c   1.000
_cell.angle_alpha   90.00
_cell.angle_beta   90.00
_cell.angle_gamma   90.00
#
_symmetry.space_group_name_H-M   'P 1'
#
loop_
_entity.id
_entity.type
_entity.pdbx_description
1 polymer ?
#
loop_
_entity_poly.entity_id
_entity_poly.type
_entity_poly.pdbx_seq_one_letter_code
_entity_poly.pdbx_strand_id
1 'polypeptide(L)'
;MLRSRTPALAALSASAVSLALALSALPAAASPSGPSDGNDPIPGFTDAGAKWQRQYEKAFSSVPSPEVARGLDAELSAEPGLTTTTGDWRRVQRIVRHFRSYGLKPEIKTYYVYLSMPKRVQVEMTAPERLALPVKEKKRPWQKHFEDVIPGHNGMSPSGDVRGEVVYANYGRPQDFALLEEKGISVKGKIALIRYGATFRGIKPREAARHGAKGVLIYSDPADDGFTKGKVYPEGPWRASDGIQRGSIAQIQLAAGDPQTPGWPSVKGARRIPASKAPMTKGLIPTTPISYGAAEPLLRALKGAEVPKEWQGGLPFAYRFGPGGTKVHVNLENKFEVRPLWDVTVRIPGSEHPEQEVVLGGHHDSWAYGSSDNLSGAENVLQIGRGLGALLKKGWRPKRTIVLATWDGEEYGLFGSTEYAEQQAGRLRNAVAYVNMDGAGGWNFGPATTPALDQSVIDATKEVRWPGTDGTLYDAWKAQNNGKTPIGRIGGGSDFQAFFQRYGVPALDLSASSTGSSGQYHCSCDDFYWMSHFGDPTWEYHAAMSRLVGITTLRLANADVVQLGYRPYAEETAKYLADFTDEQRKRLGSVVVDVSRSVAQAKKWEDAAQALQARADEALRKGDTAAFRTLNAKLMQAERDLLTEAGLPGRPWYKHQIYAPGIDTGYATQRLPALYDALFVDKDVPTAKKYEGLLYESLRAATRTLGS
;
A
#
# COMPACT_ATOMS: atom_id res chain seq x y z
N MET A 1 20.96 60.45 29.86
CA MET A 1 21.18 59.52 30.97
C MET A 1 20.73 58.15 30.49
N LEU A 2 21.72 57.32 30.09
CA LEU A 2 22.13 56.02 30.69
C LEU A 2 21.00 54.99 30.78
N ARG A 3 21.04 53.77 30.26
CA ARG A 3 22.13 52.82 29.94
C ARG A 3 21.64 51.71 29.00
N SER A 4 22.54 51.33 28.12
CA SER A 4 22.52 50.12 27.28
C SER A 4 22.59 48.81 28.10
N ARG A 5 21.96 47.72 27.59
CA ARG A 5 22.45 46.35 27.87
C ARG A 5 22.19 45.46 26.64
N THR A 6 23.28 45.11 26.00
CA THR A 6 23.46 44.01 25.04
C THR A 6 23.52 42.67 25.78
N PRO A 7 23.07 41.56 25.21
CA PRO A 7 23.44 40.24 25.69
C PRO A 7 24.58 39.64 24.84
N ALA A 8 25.48 38.97 25.57
CA ALA A 8 26.76 38.44 25.15
C ALA A 8 26.66 37.21 24.25
N LEU A 9 27.54 37.14 23.25
CA LEU A 9 27.96 35.94 22.56
C LEU A 9 28.70 35.00 23.51
N ALA A 10 28.32 33.72 23.56
CA ALA A 10 29.12 32.68 24.20
C ALA A 10 30.04 32.05 23.12
N ALA A 11 31.32 32.22 23.31
CA ALA A 11 32.38 31.58 22.54
C ALA A 11 32.60 30.15 23.04
N LEU A 12 32.60 29.16 22.13
CA LEU A 12 33.04 27.79 22.41
C LEU A 12 34.58 27.73 22.28
N SER A 13 35.23 27.45 23.41
CA SER A 13 36.67 27.16 23.48
C SER A 13 36.95 25.72 23.03
N ALA A 14 37.84 25.58 22.05
CA ALA A 14 38.42 24.30 21.65
C ALA A 14 39.47 23.86 22.66
N SER A 15 39.28 22.76 23.35
CA SER A 15 40.29 22.07 24.14
C SER A 15 40.90 20.94 23.31
N ALA A 16 42.15 21.06 22.94
CA ALA A 16 42.95 20.00 22.36
C ALA A 16 43.29 18.96 23.43
N VAL A 17 42.76 17.73 23.24
CA VAL A 17 43.20 16.56 24.01
C VAL A 17 44.04 15.69 23.09
N SER A 18 45.32 15.55 23.44
CA SER A 18 46.25 14.62 22.77
C SER A 18 45.81 13.18 23.06
N LEU A 19 45.45 12.47 22.01
CA LEU A 19 45.07 11.04 22.09
C LEU A 19 46.27 10.20 21.65
N ALA A 20 46.82 9.42 22.59
CA ALA A 20 47.82 8.41 22.30
C ALA A 20 47.22 7.31 21.44
N LEU A 21 47.91 6.98 20.31
CA LEU A 21 47.52 5.85 19.44
C LEU A 21 47.74 4.53 20.18
N ALA A 22 46.64 3.94 20.64
CA ALA A 22 46.57 2.49 20.83
C ALA A 22 46.05 1.88 19.53
N LEU A 23 46.87 1.16 18.80
CA LEU A 23 46.45 0.31 17.69
C LEU A 23 45.64 -0.85 18.30
N SER A 24 44.32 -0.68 18.41
CA SER A 24 43.40 -1.80 18.54
C SER A 24 43.05 -2.26 17.11
N ALA A 25 43.34 -3.54 16.81
CA ALA A 25 42.98 -4.18 15.58
C ALA A 25 41.46 -3.98 15.33
N LEU A 26 41.12 -3.34 14.21
CA LEU A 26 39.77 -3.31 13.69
C LEU A 26 39.34 -4.78 13.45
N PRO A 27 38.15 -5.19 13.88
CA PRO A 27 37.61 -6.48 13.45
C PRO A 27 37.57 -6.46 11.92
N ALA A 28 38.09 -7.50 11.31
CA ALA A 28 38.03 -7.70 9.86
C ALA A 28 36.57 -7.51 9.42
N ALA A 29 36.37 -6.65 8.43
CA ALA A 29 35.07 -6.51 7.78
C ALA A 29 34.67 -7.94 7.32
N ALA A 30 33.55 -8.43 7.78
CA ALA A 30 33.01 -9.70 7.32
C ALA A 30 32.87 -9.60 5.79
N SER A 31 33.48 -10.53 5.08
CA SER A 31 33.31 -10.65 3.64
C SER A 31 31.81 -10.71 3.32
N PRO A 32 31.34 -10.05 2.24
CA PRO A 32 29.94 -10.13 1.85
C PRO A 32 29.54 -11.60 1.75
N SER A 33 28.49 -11.98 2.47
CA SER A 33 27.95 -13.33 2.44
C SER A 33 27.35 -13.56 1.06
N GLY A 34 27.97 -14.40 0.24
CA GLY A 34 27.32 -14.94 -0.97
C GLY A 34 26.05 -15.70 -0.59
N PRO A 35 25.21 -16.07 -1.57
CA PRO A 35 24.06 -16.94 -1.33
C PRO A 35 24.48 -18.15 -0.51
N SER A 36 23.64 -18.57 0.46
CA SER A 36 23.96 -19.63 1.45
C SER A 36 24.58 -20.87 0.79
N ASP A 37 25.59 -21.47 1.42
CA ASP A 37 26.36 -22.64 0.92
C ASP A 37 25.56 -23.96 0.85
N GLY A 38 24.27 -23.91 0.57
CA GLY A 38 23.42 -25.08 0.27
C GLY A 38 23.13 -26.03 1.44
N ASN A 39 23.75 -25.83 2.61
CA ASN A 39 23.57 -26.68 3.79
C ASN A 39 22.92 -25.97 4.99
N ASP A 40 22.72 -24.65 4.94
CA ASP A 40 22.08 -23.94 6.04
C ASP A 40 20.61 -24.36 6.21
N PRO A 41 20.11 -24.52 7.42
CA PRO A 41 18.71 -24.85 7.64
C PRO A 41 17.78 -23.78 7.09
N ILE A 42 16.65 -24.17 6.49
CA ILE A 42 15.57 -23.25 6.12
C ILE A 42 14.52 -23.35 7.24
N PRO A 43 14.16 -22.24 7.91
CA PRO A 43 13.12 -22.29 8.94
C PRO A 43 11.82 -22.90 8.41
N GLY A 44 11.17 -23.73 9.22
CA GLY A 44 9.94 -24.42 8.83
C GLY A 44 10.12 -25.70 8.02
N PHE A 45 11.36 -26.10 7.70
CA PHE A 45 11.66 -27.33 6.96
C PHE A 45 12.47 -28.32 7.80
N THR A 46 12.22 -29.60 7.60
CA THR A 46 13.17 -30.66 8.01
C THR A 46 14.44 -30.55 7.16
N ASP A 47 15.55 -31.15 7.60
CA ASP A 47 16.82 -31.13 6.82
C ASP A 47 16.63 -31.70 5.41
N ALA A 48 15.88 -32.78 5.29
CA ALA A 48 15.55 -33.36 3.98
C ALA A 48 14.66 -32.42 3.15
N GLY A 49 13.66 -31.79 3.76
CA GLY A 49 12.80 -30.81 3.14
C GLY A 49 13.56 -29.58 2.65
N ALA A 50 14.47 -29.04 3.46
CA ALA A 50 15.33 -27.91 3.13
C ALA A 50 16.21 -28.20 1.90
N LYS A 51 16.81 -29.40 1.83
CA LYS A 51 17.62 -29.82 0.68
C LYS A 51 16.81 -29.83 -0.62
N TRP A 52 15.58 -30.38 -0.61
CA TRP A 52 14.70 -30.38 -1.76
C TRP A 52 14.25 -28.98 -2.12
N GLN A 53 13.89 -28.17 -1.11
CA GLN A 53 13.45 -26.79 -1.33
C GLN A 53 14.53 -25.95 -2.03
N ARG A 54 15.81 -26.05 -1.63
CA ARG A 54 16.91 -25.34 -2.28
C ARG A 54 17.08 -25.73 -3.76
N GLN A 55 16.87 -27.00 -4.09
CA GLN A 55 16.92 -27.43 -5.50
C GLN A 55 15.81 -26.77 -6.32
N TYR A 56 14.61 -26.66 -5.77
CA TYR A 56 13.50 -25.98 -6.42
C TYR A 56 13.71 -24.47 -6.52
N GLU A 57 14.21 -23.83 -5.46
CA GLU A 57 14.56 -22.42 -5.46
C GLU A 57 15.63 -22.10 -6.50
N LYS A 58 16.67 -22.90 -6.59
CA LYS A 58 17.71 -22.75 -7.63
C LYS A 58 17.15 -22.90 -9.04
N ALA A 59 16.32 -23.92 -9.27
CA ALA A 59 15.69 -24.16 -10.57
C ALA A 59 14.70 -23.05 -10.92
N PHE A 60 13.93 -22.55 -9.97
CA PHE A 60 13.03 -21.42 -10.14
C PHE A 60 13.79 -20.13 -10.46
N SER A 61 14.81 -19.80 -9.64
CA SER A 61 15.57 -18.54 -9.73
C SER A 61 16.31 -18.37 -11.06
N SER A 62 16.53 -19.47 -11.81
CA SER A 62 17.12 -19.43 -13.15
C SER A 62 16.13 -18.98 -14.25
N VAL A 63 14.83 -18.84 -13.94
CA VAL A 63 13.79 -18.57 -14.95
C VAL A 63 13.45 -17.08 -15.08
N PRO A 64 13.24 -16.28 -14.02
CA PRO A 64 13.00 -14.84 -14.16
C PRO A 64 14.19 -14.14 -14.82
N SER A 65 13.94 -13.33 -15.85
CA SER A 65 14.99 -12.62 -16.58
C SER A 65 14.60 -11.18 -16.90
N PRO A 66 15.59 -10.27 -17.02
CA PRO A 66 15.37 -8.87 -17.40
C PRO A 66 14.69 -8.72 -18.77
N GLU A 67 15.08 -9.54 -19.75
CA GLU A 67 14.54 -9.48 -21.12
C GLU A 67 13.06 -9.82 -21.15
N VAL A 68 12.64 -10.80 -20.31
CA VAL A 68 11.23 -11.17 -20.20
C VAL A 68 10.44 -10.08 -19.51
N ALA A 69 10.96 -9.49 -18.42
CA ALA A 69 10.32 -8.35 -17.73
C ALA A 69 10.08 -7.20 -18.72
N ARG A 70 11.15 -6.77 -19.40
CA ARG A 70 11.08 -5.70 -20.41
C ARG A 70 10.05 -5.98 -21.50
N GLY A 71 9.99 -7.24 -21.97
CA GLY A 71 9.04 -7.65 -23.01
C GLY A 71 7.59 -7.62 -22.51
N LEU A 72 7.35 -8.05 -21.29
CA LEU A 72 6.02 -8.02 -20.66
C LEU A 72 5.53 -6.59 -20.48
N ASP A 73 6.35 -5.69 -19.91
CA ASP A 73 5.95 -4.30 -19.73
C ASP A 73 5.69 -3.61 -21.09
N ALA A 74 6.58 -3.77 -22.06
CA ALA A 74 6.37 -3.21 -23.40
C ALA A 74 5.05 -3.67 -24.04
N GLU A 75 4.60 -4.90 -23.76
CA GLU A 75 3.33 -5.44 -24.26
C GLU A 75 2.14 -4.95 -23.44
N LEU A 76 2.23 -5.00 -22.12
CA LEU A 76 1.10 -4.71 -21.22
C LEU A 76 0.82 -3.21 -21.09
N SER A 77 1.87 -2.36 -21.12
CA SER A 77 1.78 -0.89 -21.07
C SER A 77 1.62 -0.24 -22.45
N ALA A 78 1.47 -1.02 -23.52
CA ALA A 78 1.38 -0.48 -24.89
C ALA A 78 0.16 0.42 -25.12
N GLU A 79 -0.84 0.34 -24.28
CA GLU A 79 -2.08 1.11 -24.31
C GLU A 79 -2.63 1.36 -22.90
N PRO A 80 -3.46 2.41 -22.69
CA PRO A 80 -4.10 2.66 -21.41
C PRO A 80 -5.00 1.50 -20.96
N GLY A 81 -4.88 1.11 -19.69
CA GLY A 81 -5.60 -0.02 -19.11
C GLY A 81 -6.46 0.35 -17.90
N LEU A 82 -7.28 1.40 -18.05
CA LEU A 82 -8.24 1.74 -17.01
C LEU A 82 -9.29 0.63 -16.88
N THR A 83 -9.54 0.19 -15.64
CA THR A 83 -10.50 -0.88 -15.34
C THR A 83 -11.80 -0.75 -16.14
N THR A 84 -12.40 -1.86 -16.51
CA THR A 84 -13.67 -1.96 -17.24
C THR A 84 -13.66 -1.37 -18.65
N THR A 85 -12.50 -0.99 -19.19
CA THR A 85 -12.38 -0.47 -20.58
C THR A 85 -11.95 -1.57 -21.55
N THR A 86 -12.00 -1.23 -22.84
CA THR A 86 -11.53 -2.16 -23.89
C THR A 86 -10.01 -2.36 -23.82
N GLY A 87 -9.24 -1.35 -23.43
CA GLY A 87 -7.78 -1.45 -23.23
C GLY A 87 -7.45 -2.44 -22.14
N ASP A 88 -8.13 -2.33 -21.01
CA ASP A 88 -8.02 -3.25 -19.88
C ASP A 88 -8.40 -4.70 -20.30
N TRP A 89 -9.54 -4.90 -20.96
CA TRP A 89 -9.92 -6.21 -21.46
C TRP A 89 -8.87 -6.84 -22.38
N ARG A 90 -8.23 -6.05 -23.27
CA ARG A 90 -7.12 -6.53 -24.11
C ARG A 90 -5.91 -6.92 -23.27
N ARG A 91 -5.61 -6.19 -22.20
CA ARG A 91 -4.55 -6.50 -21.22
C ARG A 91 -4.83 -7.83 -20.52
N VAL A 92 -6.04 -8.04 -20.02
CA VAL A 92 -6.51 -9.32 -19.44
C VAL A 92 -6.28 -10.49 -20.42
N GLN A 93 -6.61 -10.31 -21.69
CA GLN A 93 -6.40 -11.35 -22.70
C GLN A 93 -4.91 -11.65 -22.94
N ARG A 94 -4.02 -10.65 -22.85
CA ARG A 94 -2.55 -10.81 -22.93
C ARG A 94 -2.05 -11.62 -21.75
N ILE A 95 -2.45 -11.27 -20.52
CA ILE A 95 -2.13 -11.98 -19.28
C ILE A 95 -2.54 -13.45 -19.37
N VAL A 96 -3.77 -13.73 -19.81
CA VAL A 96 -4.28 -15.09 -20.01
C VAL A 96 -3.44 -15.87 -21.03
N ARG A 97 -3.03 -15.24 -22.14
CA ARG A 97 -2.13 -15.90 -23.12
C ARG A 97 -0.79 -16.27 -22.51
N HIS A 98 -0.18 -15.38 -21.71
CA HIS A 98 1.08 -15.66 -21.03
C HIS A 98 0.96 -16.84 -20.08
N PHE A 99 -0.02 -16.87 -19.20
CA PHE A 99 -0.22 -18.01 -18.29
C PHE A 99 -0.42 -19.32 -19.02
N ARG A 100 -1.21 -19.33 -20.11
CA ARG A 100 -1.39 -20.51 -20.95
C ARG A 100 -0.09 -20.97 -21.59
N SER A 101 0.75 -20.06 -22.07
CA SER A 101 2.05 -20.39 -22.68
C SER A 101 3.02 -21.02 -21.68
N TYR A 102 2.87 -20.74 -20.41
CA TYR A 102 3.63 -21.35 -19.31
C TYR A 102 3.12 -22.75 -18.92
N GLY A 103 2.02 -23.20 -19.52
CA GLY A 103 1.38 -24.48 -19.22
C GLY A 103 0.42 -24.41 -18.01
N LEU A 104 0.04 -23.21 -17.63
CA LEU A 104 -0.91 -22.95 -16.53
C LEU A 104 -2.34 -22.83 -17.06
N LYS A 105 -3.32 -22.94 -16.17
CA LYS A 105 -4.75 -22.88 -16.50
C LYS A 105 -5.38 -21.63 -15.89
N PRO A 106 -5.29 -20.45 -16.56
CA PRO A 106 -5.91 -19.23 -16.06
C PRO A 106 -7.45 -19.29 -16.16
N GLU A 107 -8.09 -18.69 -15.17
CA GLU A 107 -9.53 -18.45 -15.11
C GLU A 107 -9.76 -16.94 -15.02
N ILE A 108 -10.69 -16.41 -15.81
CA ILE A 108 -11.15 -15.02 -15.70
C ILE A 108 -12.37 -15.03 -14.77
N LYS A 109 -12.25 -14.31 -13.65
CA LYS A 109 -13.37 -14.07 -12.74
C LYS A 109 -13.97 -12.71 -13.04
N THR A 110 -15.27 -12.70 -13.33
CA THR A 110 -15.97 -11.46 -13.66
C THR A 110 -16.82 -11.03 -12.47
N TYR A 111 -16.58 -9.80 -12.03
CA TYR A 111 -17.40 -9.10 -11.05
C TYR A 111 -18.08 -7.90 -11.70
N TYR A 112 -19.11 -7.38 -11.07
CA TYR A 112 -19.89 -6.26 -11.59
C TYR A 112 -19.87 -5.14 -10.55
N VAL A 113 -19.14 -4.09 -10.80
CA VAL A 113 -18.83 -3.05 -9.80
C VAL A 113 -19.42 -1.71 -10.17
N TYR A 114 -19.89 -0.97 -9.16
CA TYR A 114 -20.42 0.37 -9.32
C TYR A 114 -19.30 1.40 -9.25
N LEU A 115 -19.06 2.12 -10.35
CA LEU A 115 -17.99 3.11 -10.43
C LEU A 115 -18.39 4.31 -11.30
N SER A 116 -17.58 5.36 -11.27
CA SER A 116 -17.76 6.57 -12.06
C SER A 116 -16.79 6.65 -13.23
N MET A 117 -17.30 7.03 -14.41
CA MET A 117 -16.49 7.37 -15.58
C MET A 117 -16.72 8.83 -15.96
N PRO A 118 -15.65 9.62 -16.26
CA PRO A 118 -15.81 11.02 -16.60
C PRO A 118 -16.39 11.18 -18.02
N LYS A 119 -17.46 11.96 -18.14
CA LYS A 119 -18.02 12.40 -19.41
C LYS A 119 -17.58 13.81 -19.76
N ARG A 120 -17.52 14.67 -18.76
CA ARG A 120 -17.06 16.06 -18.91
C ARG A 120 -16.25 16.45 -17.71
N VAL A 121 -15.09 17.05 -17.97
CA VAL A 121 -14.25 17.69 -16.96
C VAL A 121 -13.88 19.06 -17.54
N GLN A 122 -14.34 20.12 -16.88
CA GLN A 122 -14.02 21.50 -17.25
C GLN A 122 -13.65 22.28 -15.99
N VAL A 123 -12.52 22.93 -16.03
CA VAL A 123 -12.05 23.83 -14.97
C VAL A 123 -11.64 25.14 -15.61
N GLU A 124 -12.19 26.25 -15.12
CA GLU A 124 -11.95 27.59 -15.67
C GLU A 124 -11.72 28.58 -14.51
N MET A 125 -10.61 29.28 -14.50
CA MET A 125 -10.47 30.48 -13.68
C MET A 125 -11.38 31.54 -14.29
N THR A 126 -12.29 32.13 -13.49
CA THR A 126 -13.28 33.12 -13.95
C THR A 126 -13.01 34.53 -13.43
N ALA A 127 -12.10 34.67 -12.48
CA ALA A 127 -11.55 35.92 -11.96
C ALA A 127 -10.17 35.67 -11.32
N PRO A 128 -9.24 36.64 -11.38
CA PRO A 128 -9.36 38.01 -11.92
C PRO A 128 -9.43 38.09 -13.45
N GLU A 129 -9.00 37.06 -14.14
CA GLU A 129 -9.08 36.91 -15.59
C GLU A 129 -9.77 35.59 -15.96
N ARG A 130 -10.24 35.51 -17.20
CA ARG A 130 -10.87 34.30 -17.70
C ARG A 130 -9.85 33.42 -18.38
N LEU A 131 -9.62 32.19 -17.82
CA LEU A 131 -8.62 31.25 -18.32
C LEU A 131 -9.13 29.82 -18.20
N ALA A 132 -9.27 29.12 -19.33
CA ALA A 132 -9.52 27.68 -19.32
C ALA A 132 -8.27 26.93 -18.82
N LEU A 133 -8.41 26.11 -17.80
CA LEU A 133 -7.31 25.34 -17.24
C LEU A 133 -7.23 23.97 -17.91
N PRO A 134 -6.04 23.52 -18.35
CA PRO A 134 -5.86 22.20 -18.94
C PRO A 134 -6.25 21.08 -17.96
N VAL A 135 -7.05 20.13 -18.43
CA VAL A 135 -7.53 18.97 -17.65
C VAL A 135 -7.03 17.63 -18.21
N LYS A 136 -6.13 17.66 -19.18
CA LYS A 136 -5.46 16.48 -19.75
C LYS A 136 -4.02 16.87 -20.10
N GLU A 137 -3.10 15.90 -19.94
CA GLU A 137 -1.69 16.06 -20.30
C GLU A 137 -1.49 16.19 -21.82
N LYS A 138 -0.32 16.66 -22.22
CA LYS A 138 0.12 16.67 -23.61
C LYS A 138 0.63 15.27 -24.01
N LYS A 139 0.17 14.76 -25.15
CA LYS A 139 0.66 13.53 -25.76
C LYS A 139 2.17 13.61 -26.01
N ARG A 140 2.90 12.58 -25.66
CA ARG A 140 4.32 12.39 -26.04
C ARG A 140 4.40 11.56 -27.34
N PRO A 141 5.48 11.72 -28.15
CA PRO A 141 5.58 11.07 -29.48
C PRO A 141 5.48 9.54 -29.45
N TRP A 142 5.94 8.89 -28.38
CA TRP A 142 5.93 7.44 -28.23
C TRP A 142 4.65 6.87 -27.64
N GLN A 143 3.78 7.71 -27.05
CA GLN A 143 2.52 7.28 -26.44
C GLN A 143 1.49 6.92 -27.51
N LYS A 144 1.15 5.64 -27.58
CA LYS A 144 0.09 5.13 -28.46
C LYS A 144 -1.24 5.18 -27.72
N HIS A 145 -2.33 5.26 -28.48
CA HIS A 145 -3.70 5.27 -27.91
C HIS A 145 -3.92 6.34 -26.83
N PHE A 146 -3.23 7.49 -26.93
CA PHE A 146 -3.36 8.58 -25.97
C PHE A 146 -4.77 9.17 -25.92
N GLU A 147 -5.55 9.03 -26.98
CA GLU A 147 -6.98 9.36 -27.03
C GLU A 147 -7.78 8.64 -25.94
N ASP A 148 -7.41 7.40 -25.58
CA ASP A 148 -8.05 6.57 -24.57
C ASP A 148 -7.66 6.98 -23.13
N VAL A 149 -6.61 7.76 -22.94
CA VAL A 149 -6.29 8.36 -21.63
C VAL A 149 -7.40 9.31 -21.23
N ILE A 150 -8.05 9.05 -20.10
CA ILE A 150 -9.10 9.92 -19.58
C ILE A 150 -8.53 11.27 -19.10
N PRO A 151 -9.33 12.35 -19.09
CA PRO A 151 -8.90 13.61 -18.45
C PRO A 151 -8.61 13.41 -16.96
N GLY A 152 -8.13 14.46 -16.31
CA GLY A 152 -7.99 14.49 -14.84
C GLY A 152 -9.29 14.06 -14.17
N HIS A 153 -9.23 12.93 -13.45
CA HIS A 153 -10.39 12.33 -12.82
C HIS A 153 -10.04 11.81 -11.43
N ASN A 154 -10.89 12.16 -10.46
CA ASN A 154 -10.91 11.45 -9.19
C ASN A 154 -12.06 10.45 -9.21
N GLY A 155 -11.73 9.15 -9.27
CA GLY A 155 -12.71 8.08 -9.22
C GLY A 155 -13.66 8.25 -8.04
N MET A 156 -14.95 7.94 -8.24
CA MET A 156 -16.04 8.12 -7.27
C MET A 156 -16.39 9.58 -6.92
N SER A 157 -15.79 10.57 -7.59
CA SER A 157 -16.23 11.96 -7.45
C SER A 157 -17.66 12.15 -7.96
N PRO A 158 -18.57 12.79 -7.20
CA PRO A 158 -19.88 13.12 -7.71
C PRO A 158 -19.80 14.16 -8.84
N SER A 159 -20.82 14.19 -9.71
CA SER A 159 -21.01 15.26 -10.68
C SER A 159 -21.33 16.58 -9.97
N GLY A 160 -21.02 17.70 -10.59
CA GLY A 160 -21.40 19.02 -10.10
C GLY A 160 -20.96 20.13 -11.02
N ASP A 161 -21.77 21.18 -11.06
CA ASP A 161 -21.48 22.48 -11.68
C ASP A 161 -21.35 23.50 -10.56
N VAL A 162 -20.12 23.78 -10.12
CA VAL A 162 -19.84 24.60 -8.95
C VAL A 162 -18.96 25.79 -9.29
N ARG A 163 -19.30 26.94 -8.69
CA ARG A 163 -18.55 28.18 -8.83
C ARG A 163 -18.25 28.75 -7.47
N GLY A 164 -17.04 29.27 -7.27
CA GLY A 164 -16.67 29.84 -5.98
C GLY A 164 -15.32 30.52 -5.99
N GLU A 165 -15.07 31.28 -4.96
CA GLU A 165 -13.73 31.76 -4.63
C GLU A 165 -12.84 30.57 -4.24
N VAL A 166 -11.54 30.71 -4.49
CA VAL A 166 -10.54 29.69 -4.19
C VAL A 166 -9.88 29.98 -2.83
N VAL A 167 -9.78 28.96 -1.99
CA VAL A 167 -8.99 28.97 -0.75
C VAL A 167 -7.97 27.85 -0.81
N TYR A 168 -6.72 28.19 -0.58
CA TYR A 168 -5.66 27.19 -0.47
C TYR A 168 -5.66 26.56 0.90
N ALA A 169 -5.76 25.24 0.95
CA ALA A 169 -5.91 24.45 2.17
C ALA A 169 -4.79 23.39 2.36
N ASN A 170 -3.56 23.71 1.91
CA ASN A 170 -2.38 22.86 2.06
C ASN A 170 -2.63 21.41 1.63
N TYR A 171 -2.41 20.43 2.50
CA TYR A 171 -2.68 19.00 2.23
C TYR A 171 -4.13 18.58 2.52
N GLY A 172 -4.98 19.47 3.02
CA GLY A 172 -6.41 19.18 3.30
C GLY A 172 -6.64 18.19 4.44
N ARG A 173 -5.73 18.15 5.42
CA ARG A 173 -5.85 17.34 6.63
C ARG A 173 -6.75 18.03 7.66
N PRO A 174 -7.29 17.32 8.67
CA PRO A 174 -8.06 17.93 9.75
C PRO A 174 -7.35 19.13 10.39
N GLN A 175 -6.04 19.03 10.67
CA GLN A 175 -5.27 20.14 11.26
C GLN A 175 -5.04 21.32 10.29
N ASP A 176 -5.06 21.10 8.97
CA ASP A 176 -4.96 22.19 8.01
C ASP A 176 -6.24 23.02 8.01
N PHE A 177 -7.41 22.39 8.09
CA PHE A 177 -8.69 23.09 8.24
C PHE A 177 -8.83 23.78 9.59
N ALA A 178 -8.35 23.15 10.68
CA ALA A 178 -8.33 23.79 12.01
C ALA A 178 -7.49 25.08 11.99
N LEU A 179 -6.34 25.10 11.32
CA LEU A 179 -5.53 26.32 11.17
C LEU A 179 -6.26 27.40 10.36
N LEU A 180 -6.98 27.04 9.31
CA LEU A 180 -7.79 28.00 8.54
C LEU A 180 -8.86 28.64 9.43
N GLU A 181 -9.55 27.84 10.25
CA GLU A 181 -10.57 28.35 11.22
C GLU A 181 -9.96 29.26 12.28
N GLU A 182 -8.79 28.90 12.85
CA GLU A 182 -8.05 29.74 13.80
C GLU A 182 -7.73 31.11 13.19
N LYS A 183 -7.40 31.14 11.89
CA LYS A 183 -7.12 32.40 11.17
C LYS A 183 -8.36 33.12 10.65
N GLY A 184 -9.56 32.64 10.96
CA GLY A 184 -10.81 33.22 10.48
C GLY A 184 -11.06 33.03 8.97
N ILE A 185 -10.39 32.07 8.33
CA ILE A 185 -10.49 31.80 6.90
C ILE A 185 -11.48 30.64 6.69
N SER A 186 -12.64 30.91 6.11
CA SER A 186 -13.67 29.92 5.87
C SER A 186 -13.64 29.42 4.42
N VAL A 187 -13.72 28.08 4.25
CA VAL A 187 -13.94 27.43 2.94
C VAL A 187 -15.43 27.25 2.61
N LYS A 188 -16.32 27.61 3.51
CA LYS A 188 -17.77 27.45 3.34
C LYS A 188 -18.26 28.16 2.08
N GLY A 189 -18.92 27.40 1.21
CA GLY A 189 -19.42 27.90 -0.07
C GLY A 189 -18.34 28.20 -1.13
N LYS A 190 -17.08 27.82 -0.87
CA LYS A 190 -15.93 28.08 -1.75
C LYS A 190 -15.37 26.78 -2.36
N ILE A 191 -14.33 26.89 -3.17
CA ILE A 191 -13.58 25.79 -3.75
C ILE A 191 -12.25 25.69 -2.99
N ALA A 192 -11.98 24.52 -2.41
CA ALA A 192 -10.69 24.28 -1.77
C ALA A 192 -9.66 23.83 -2.82
N LEU A 193 -8.51 24.51 -2.87
CA LEU A 193 -7.33 24.09 -3.63
C LEU A 193 -6.36 23.39 -2.69
N ILE A 194 -6.11 22.10 -2.95
CA ILE A 194 -5.41 21.20 -2.03
C ILE A 194 -4.29 20.50 -2.79
N ARG A 195 -3.11 20.34 -2.16
CA ARG A 195 -2.03 19.56 -2.77
C ARG A 195 -2.08 18.08 -2.35
N TYR A 196 -1.62 17.19 -3.23
CA TYR A 196 -1.40 15.79 -2.91
C TYR A 196 -0.33 15.63 -1.81
N GLY A 197 -0.25 14.46 -1.20
CA GLY A 197 0.70 14.16 -0.14
C GLY A 197 0.09 14.22 1.26
N ALA A 198 0.87 13.79 2.24
CA ALA A 198 0.60 13.77 3.69
C ALA A 198 -0.61 12.93 4.15
N THR A 199 -1.60 12.66 3.31
CA THR A 199 -2.74 11.80 3.62
C THR A 199 -3.36 11.26 2.33
N PHE A 200 -4.14 10.19 2.43
CA PHE A 200 -4.90 9.63 1.31
C PHE A 200 -5.80 10.69 0.66
N ARG A 201 -5.89 10.64 -0.67
CA ARG A 201 -6.62 11.67 -1.43
C ARG A 201 -8.09 11.77 -1.08
N GLY A 202 -8.74 10.67 -0.69
CA GLY A 202 -10.15 10.66 -0.28
C GLY A 202 -10.44 11.43 1.01
N ILE A 203 -9.46 11.58 1.90
CA ILE A 203 -9.60 12.36 3.13
C ILE A 203 -9.82 13.85 2.81
N LYS A 204 -9.15 14.36 1.78
CA LYS A 204 -9.14 15.79 1.41
C LYS A 204 -10.54 16.34 1.09
N PRO A 205 -11.33 15.74 0.17
CA PRO A 205 -12.69 16.21 -0.09
C PRO A 205 -13.64 15.90 1.06
N ARG A 206 -13.42 14.84 1.84
CA ARG A 206 -14.20 14.57 3.05
C ARG A 206 -14.08 15.73 4.06
N GLU A 207 -12.84 16.15 4.34
CA GLU A 207 -12.61 17.27 5.28
C GLU A 207 -13.11 18.59 4.71
N ALA A 208 -12.84 18.87 3.42
CA ALA A 208 -13.37 20.06 2.77
C ALA A 208 -14.90 20.15 2.86
N ALA A 209 -15.60 19.03 2.64
CA ALA A 209 -17.05 18.94 2.77
C ALA A 209 -17.54 19.17 4.20
N ARG A 210 -16.85 18.63 5.21
CA ARG A 210 -17.15 18.87 6.65
C ARG A 210 -17.10 20.35 7.00
N HIS A 211 -16.19 21.11 6.37
CA HIS A 211 -16.06 22.56 6.55
C HIS A 211 -16.88 23.38 5.54
N GLY A 212 -17.77 22.71 4.76
CA GLY A 212 -18.77 23.36 3.91
C GLY A 212 -18.25 23.84 2.55
N ALA A 213 -17.12 23.35 2.06
CA ALA A 213 -16.67 23.59 0.70
C ALA A 213 -17.67 23.04 -0.33
N LYS A 214 -17.79 23.68 -1.51
CA LYS A 214 -18.66 23.22 -2.61
C LYS A 214 -17.96 22.25 -3.57
N GLY A 215 -16.65 22.29 -3.62
CA GLY A 215 -15.83 21.46 -4.49
C GLY A 215 -14.36 21.54 -4.13
N VAL A 216 -13.58 20.65 -4.72
CA VAL A 216 -12.13 20.55 -4.47
C VAL A 216 -11.37 20.43 -5.79
N LEU A 217 -10.28 21.17 -5.90
CA LEU A 217 -9.23 20.95 -6.88
C LEU A 217 -8.02 20.37 -6.15
N ILE A 218 -7.49 19.24 -6.64
CA ILE A 218 -6.29 18.62 -6.07
C ILE A 218 -5.16 18.72 -7.09
N TYR A 219 -3.94 19.06 -6.65
CA TYR A 219 -2.78 19.14 -7.53
C TYR A 219 -1.52 18.57 -6.85
N SER A 220 -0.57 18.06 -7.64
CA SER A 220 0.75 17.69 -7.16
C SER A 220 1.62 18.94 -7.13
N ASP A 221 2.12 19.33 -5.96
CA ASP A 221 2.99 20.49 -5.83
C ASP A 221 4.43 20.15 -6.25
N PRO A 222 5.14 21.00 -7.01
CA PRO A 222 6.50 20.72 -7.42
C PRO A 222 7.51 20.58 -6.26
N ALA A 223 7.17 21.03 -5.05
CA ALA A 223 7.96 20.76 -3.84
C ALA A 223 7.92 19.28 -3.43
N ASP A 224 6.86 18.56 -3.80
CA ASP A 224 6.66 17.17 -3.40
C ASP A 224 7.20 16.19 -4.45
N ASP A 225 6.91 16.39 -5.74
CA ASP A 225 7.25 15.43 -6.80
C ASP A 225 7.63 16.07 -8.17
N GLY A 226 7.90 17.38 -8.22
CA GLY A 226 8.17 18.12 -9.45
C GLY A 226 9.61 18.66 -9.60
N PHE A 227 9.75 19.75 -10.33
CA PHE A 227 11.04 20.31 -10.76
C PHE A 227 11.99 20.71 -9.61
N THR A 228 11.50 20.93 -8.41
CA THR A 228 12.37 21.22 -7.26
C THR A 228 13.19 20.01 -6.81
N LYS A 229 12.81 18.81 -7.24
CA LYS A 229 13.53 17.56 -6.96
C LYS A 229 14.57 17.22 -8.03
N GLY A 230 14.44 17.77 -9.24
CA GLY A 230 15.33 17.50 -10.35
C GLY A 230 14.67 17.65 -11.72
N LYS A 231 15.29 17.06 -12.74
CA LYS A 231 14.73 17.10 -14.10
C LYS A 231 13.36 16.40 -14.15
N VAL A 232 12.44 17.02 -14.86
CA VAL A 232 11.09 16.50 -15.02
C VAL A 232 10.95 15.68 -16.30
N TYR A 233 9.94 14.84 -16.36
CA TYR A 233 9.61 14.04 -17.53
C TYR A 233 9.34 14.92 -18.78
N PRO A 234 9.92 14.59 -19.97
CA PRO A 234 10.62 13.33 -20.26
C PRO A 234 12.15 13.34 -20.06
N GLU A 235 12.76 14.45 -19.66
CA GLU A 235 14.22 14.55 -19.47
C GLU A 235 14.72 14.00 -18.13
N GLY A 236 13.80 13.69 -17.23
CA GLY A 236 14.05 13.11 -15.91
C GLY A 236 12.81 12.47 -15.30
N PRO A 237 12.94 11.88 -14.10
CA PRO A 237 11.87 11.07 -13.53
C PRO A 237 10.73 11.87 -12.87
N TRP A 238 10.93 13.18 -12.60
CA TRP A 238 10.00 13.95 -11.80
C TRP A 238 8.82 14.49 -12.62
N ARG A 239 7.73 14.80 -11.97
CA ARG A 239 6.47 15.24 -12.60
C ARG A 239 6.65 16.52 -13.42
N ALA A 240 6.22 16.47 -14.66
CA ALA A 240 6.15 17.63 -15.56
C ALA A 240 5.01 18.58 -15.17
N SER A 241 5.08 19.83 -15.64
CA SER A 241 4.08 20.87 -15.33
C SER A 241 2.67 20.54 -15.82
N ASP A 242 2.54 19.69 -16.82
CA ASP A 242 1.27 19.22 -17.36
C ASP A 242 0.82 17.87 -16.74
N GLY A 243 1.66 17.21 -15.93
CA GLY A 243 1.36 15.91 -15.31
C GLY A 243 0.21 15.99 -14.31
N ILE A 244 -0.81 15.15 -14.49
CA ILE A 244 -2.02 15.12 -13.65
C ILE A 244 -2.06 13.79 -12.89
N GLN A 245 -2.04 13.85 -11.56
CA GLN A 245 -2.22 12.69 -10.71
C GLN A 245 -3.71 12.37 -10.58
N ARG A 246 -4.18 11.30 -11.24
CA ARG A 246 -5.55 10.77 -11.08
C ARG A 246 -5.69 10.04 -9.74
N GLY A 247 -6.79 9.36 -9.51
CA GLY A 247 -6.97 8.48 -8.37
C GLY A 247 -8.32 8.59 -7.71
N SER A 248 -8.80 7.50 -7.15
CA SER A 248 -10.11 7.46 -6.47
C SER A 248 -10.11 8.23 -5.15
N ILE A 249 -11.25 8.86 -4.85
CA ILE A 249 -11.53 9.48 -3.56
C ILE A 249 -12.50 8.64 -2.71
N ALA A 250 -12.79 7.40 -3.14
CA ALA A 250 -13.55 6.46 -2.33
C ALA A 250 -12.93 6.33 -0.93
N GLN A 251 -13.76 6.30 0.09
CA GLN A 251 -13.31 6.25 1.49
C GLN A 251 -12.90 4.82 1.87
N ILE A 252 -11.78 4.34 1.29
CA ILE A 252 -11.29 2.97 1.48
C ILE A 252 -11.01 2.61 2.94
N GLN A 253 -10.74 3.60 3.79
CA GLN A 253 -10.59 3.39 5.24
C GLN A 253 -11.91 3.07 5.96
N LEU A 254 -13.06 3.18 5.29
CA LEU A 254 -14.38 2.77 5.81
C LEU A 254 -14.78 1.38 5.34
N ALA A 255 -14.50 1.05 4.09
CA ALA A 255 -14.68 -0.25 3.47
C ALA A 255 -13.87 -0.32 2.16
N ALA A 256 -13.56 -1.52 1.66
CA ALA A 256 -12.97 -1.73 0.35
C ALA A 256 -13.96 -2.49 -0.57
N GLY A 257 -13.66 -2.58 -1.87
CA GLY A 257 -14.48 -3.27 -2.85
C GLY A 257 -15.63 -2.42 -3.40
N ASP A 258 -16.59 -3.07 -4.05
CA ASP A 258 -17.74 -2.40 -4.64
C ASP A 258 -18.56 -1.65 -3.58
N PRO A 259 -18.75 -0.34 -3.73
CA PRO A 259 -19.52 0.45 -2.75
C PRO A 259 -20.93 -0.03 -2.48
N GLN A 260 -21.53 -0.73 -3.44
CA GLN A 260 -22.92 -1.23 -3.32
C GLN A 260 -23.02 -2.64 -2.76
N THR A 261 -21.91 -3.36 -2.60
CA THR A 261 -21.88 -4.72 -2.04
C THR A 261 -20.87 -4.85 -0.88
N PRO A 262 -20.84 -3.93 0.11
CA PRO A 262 -19.83 -3.96 1.16
C PRO A 262 -19.98 -5.19 2.05
N GLY A 263 -19.10 -6.17 1.87
CA GLY A 263 -19.06 -7.40 2.67
C GLY A 263 -19.63 -8.66 2.00
N TRP A 264 -20.01 -8.57 0.72
CA TRP A 264 -20.38 -9.73 -0.11
C TRP A 264 -20.02 -9.46 -1.58
N PRO A 265 -19.70 -10.53 -2.37
CA PRO A 265 -19.14 -10.36 -3.70
C PRO A 265 -20.15 -9.78 -4.70
N SER A 266 -19.68 -8.89 -5.55
CA SER A 266 -20.44 -8.23 -6.62
C SER A 266 -20.61 -9.12 -7.88
N VAL A 267 -20.95 -10.39 -7.69
CA VAL A 267 -21.24 -11.31 -8.78
C VAL A 267 -22.51 -10.92 -9.55
N LYS A 268 -22.73 -11.50 -10.73
CA LYS A 268 -23.94 -11.26 -11.52
C LYS A 268 -25.20 -11.51 -10.69
N GLY A 269 -26.06 -10.50 -10.57
CA GLY A 269 -27.30 -10.60 -9.81
C GLY A 269 -27.16 -10.40 -8.29
N ALA A 270 -26.01 -10.03 -7.80
CA ALA A 270 -25.81 -9.72 -6.38
C ALA A 270 -26.77 -8.63 -5.88
N ARG A 271 -27.26 -8.78 -4.64
CA ARG A 271 -28.03 -7.73 -3.97
C ARG A 271 -27.14 -6.50 -3.79
N ARG A 272 -27.69 -5.30 -4.03
CA ARG A 272 -26.96 -4.05 -3.93
C ARG A 272 -27.65 -3.08 -2.96
N ILE A 273 -26.88 -2.36 -2.17
CA ILE A 273 -27.40 -1.23 -1.42
C ILE A 273 -27.49 0.03 -2.33
N PRO A 274 -28.39 0.96 -2.06
CA PRO A 274 -28.38 2.25 -2.74
C PRO A 274 -27.04 2.98 -2.57
N ALA A 275 -26.53 3.63 -3.62
CA ALA A 275 -25.28 4.38 -3.58
C ALA A 275 -25.24 5.45 -2.46
N SER A 276 -26.39 6.05 -2.13
CA SER A 276 -26.50 7.03 -1.03
C SER A 276 -26.25 6.43 0.36
N LYS A 277 -26.30 5.09 0.50
CA LYS A 277 -26.00 4.36 1.74
C LYS A 277 -24.61 3.74 1.76
N ALA A 278 -23.87 3.83 0.66
CA ALA A 278 -22.53 3.27 0.54
C ALA A 278 -21.54 4.06 1.43
N PRO A 279 -20.82 3.41 2.36
CA PRO A 279 -19.94 4.11 3.28
C PRO A 279 -18.80 4.82 2.56
N MET A 280 -18.28 4.24 1.49
CA MET A 280 -17.11 4.73 0.76
C MET A 280 -17.36 6.03 -0.03
N THR A 281 -18.61 6.36 -0.32
CA THR A 281 -18.96 7.54 -1.15
C THR A 281 -19.75 8.59 -0.38
N LYS A 282 -20.09 8.32 0.89
CA LYS A 282 -20.89 9.22 1.71
C LYS A 282 -20.18 10.55 1.95
N GLY A 283 -20.87 11.65 1.67
CA GLY A 283 -20.39 13.00 1.98
C GLY A 283 -19.30 13.52 1.02
N LEU A 284 -19.03 12.84 -0.08
CA LEU A 284 -18.11 13.34 -1.11
C LEU A 284 -18.73 14.52 -1.86
N ILE A 285 -17.89 15.47 -2.27
CA ILE A 285 -18.25 16.64 -3.08
C ILE A 285 -17.48 16.61 -4.40
N PRO A 286 -17.93 17.37 -5.44
CA PRO A 286 -17.26 17.44 -6.72
C PRO A 286 -15.77 17.73 -6.57
N THR A 287 -14.94 16.82 -7.05
CA THR A 287 -13.47 16.85 -6.89
C THR A 287 -12.81 16.41 -8.18
N THR A 288 -11.79 17.15 -8.62
CA THR A 288 -10.99 16.77 -9.79
C THR A 288 -9.54 17.17 -9.62
N PRO A 289 -8.59 16.33 -10.13
CA PRO A 289 -7.18 16.67 -10.11
C PRO A 289 -6.85 17.60 -11.29
N ILE A 290 -5.91 18.50 -11.06
CA ILE A 290 -5.29 19.35 -12.07
C ILE A 290 -3.76 19.27 -11.95
N SER A 291 -3.04 19.61 -13.01
CA SER A 291 -1.58 19.72 -12.95
C SER A 291 -1.13 20.94 -12.16
N TYR A 292 0.14 20.96 -11.71
CA TYR A 292 0.64 22.19 -11.06
C TYR A 292 0.75 23.38 -12.02
N GLY A 293 0.96 23.13 -13.32
CA GLY A 293 0.89 24.20 -14.32
C GLY A 293 -0.51 24.78 -14.46
N ALA A 294 -1.57 23.99 -14.27
CA ALA A 294 -2.94 24.48 -14.23
C ALA A 294 -3.29 25.15 -12.87
N ALA A 295 -2.66 24.72 -11.77
CA ALA A 295 -2.84 25.32 -10.44
C ALA A 295 -2.09 26.66 -10.29
N GLU A 296 -0.98 26.84 -10.98
CA GLU A 296 -0.12 28.04 -10.88
C GLU A 296 -0.90 29.36 -11.05
N PRO A 297 -1.69 29.61 -12.11
CA PRO A 297 -2.43 30.86 -12.25
C PRO A 297 -3.43 31.10 -11.09
N LEU A 298 -4.03 30.04 -10.54
CA LEU A 298 -4.91 30.15 -9.38
C LEU A 298 -4.12 30.59 -8.14
N LEU A 299 -3.01 29.89 -7.84
CA LEU A 299 -2.16 30.17 -6.67
C LEU A 299 -1.56 31.58 -6.74
N ARG A 300 -1.10 32.00 -7.93
CA ARG A 300 -0.54 33.33 -8.16
C ARG A 300 -1.56 34.44 -7.96
N ALA A 301 -2.82 34.20 -8.29
CA ALA A 301 -3.90 35.15 -8.17
C ALA A 301 -4.47 35.27 -6.74
N LEU A 302 -4.19 34.30 -5.85
CA LEU A 302 -4.64 34.34 -4.46
C LEU A 302 -4.13 35.58 -3.73
N LYS A 303 -4.96 36.14 -2.87
CA LYS A 303 -4.68 37.31 -2.04
C LYS A 303 -4.71 36.92 -0.54
N GLY A 304 -4.71 37.92 0.33
CA GLY A 304 -4.73 37.72 1.76
C GLY A 304 -3.33 37.48 2.36
N ALA A 305 -3.25 36.98 3.57
CA ALA A 305 -2.00 36.68 4.25
C ALA A 305 -1.21 35.58 3.56
N GLU A 306 0.10 35.63 3.69
CA GLU A 306 0.99 34.57 3.29
C GLU A 306 0.78 33.34 4.18
N VAL A 307 0.94 32.16 3.58
CA VAL A 307 0.86 30.91 4.33
C VAL A 307 2.07 30.70 5.25
N PRO A 308 1.98 29.90 6.30
CA PRO A 308 3.16 29.48 7.07
C PRO A 308 4.19 28.77 6.18
N LYS A 309 5.45 28.80 6.59
CA LYS A 309 6.57 28.20 5.84
C LYS A 309 6.31 26.72 5.47
N GLU A 310 5.65 25.97 6.35
CA GLU A 310 5.31 24.55 6.17
C GLU A 310 4.23 24.32 5.10
N TRP A 311 3.50 25.37 4.75
CA TRP A 311 2.48 25.34 3.70
C TRP A 311 2.98 25.86 2.35
N GLN A 312 4.16 26.48 2.34
CA GLN A 312 4.78 26.96 1.11
C GLN A 312 5.08 25.77 0.20
N GLY A 313 4.67 25.85 -1.06
CA GLY A 313 5.01 24.90 -2.12
C GLY A 313 6.26 25.32 -2.92
N GLY A 314 6.49 24.63 -4.04
CA GLY A 314 7.69 24.78 -4.86
C GLY A 314 7.60 25.79 -6.00
N LEU A 315 6.45 26.42 -6.25
CA LEU A 315 6.37 27.45 -7.28
C LEU A 315 7.10 28.74 -6.82
N PRO A 316 7.71 29.52 -7.73
CA PRO A 316 8.65 30.59 -7.39
C PRO A 316 7.94 31.90 -6.99
N PHE A 317 6.99 31.82 -6.05
CA PHE A 317 6.31 32.97 -5.44
C PHE A 317 5.72 32.57 -4.08
N ALA A 318 5.44 33.54 -3.23
CA ALA A 318 4.81 33.31 -1.94
C ALA A 318 3.38 32.81 -2.10
N TYR A 319 3.05 31.67 -1.48
CA TYR A 319 1.67 31.18 -1.44
C TYR A 319 0.84 32.00 -0.45
N ARG A 320 -0.43 32.18 -0.75
CA ARG A 320 -1.39 32.91 0.08
C ARG A 320 -2.62 32.08 0.32
N PHE A 321 -3.27 32.29 1.46
CA PHE A 321 -4.46 31.55 1.79
C PHE A 321 -5.62 31.80 0.82
N GLY A 322 -5.77 33.03 0.28
CA GLY A 322 -7.03 33.47 -0.27
C GLY A 322 -8.11 33.65 0.83
N PRO A 323 -9.38 33.80 0.49
CA PRO A 323 -9.85 34.23 -0.82
C PRO A 323 -9.36 35.66 -1.12
N GLY A 324 -9.61 36.17 -2.29
CA GLY A 324 -9.16 37.53 -2.65
C GLY A 324 -9.67 37.89 -4.05
N GLY A 325 -10.85 37.36 -4.37
CA GLY A 325 -11.46 37.56 -5.67
C GLY A 325 -11.05 36.53 -6.73
N THR A 326 -10.10 35.64 -6.44
CA THR A 326 -9.76 34.50 -7.32
C THR A 326 -10.94 33.54 -7.34
N LYS A 327 -11.58 33.37 -8.50
CA LYS A 327 -12.77 32.53 -8.68
C LYS A 327 -12.53 31.48 -9.74
N VAL A 328 -13.13 30.31 -9.51
CA VAL A 328 -13.07 29.17 -10.43
C VAL A 328 -14.47 28.61 -10.68
N HIS A 329 -14.68 28.12 -11.90
CA HIS A 329 -15.82 27.30 -12.30
C HIS A 329 -15.34 25.88 -12.53
N VAL A 330 -15.93 24.91 -11.86
CA VAL A 330 -15.66 23.48 -12.01
C VAL A 330 -16.95 22.82 -12.44
N ASN A 331 -16.95 22.21 -13.64
CA ASN A 331 -18.10 21.50 -14.19
C ASN A 331 -17.70 20.06 -14.49
N LEU A 332 -18.19 19.13 -13.65
CA LEU A 332 -17.93 17.70 -13.72
C LEU A 332 -19.23 16.95 -14.06
N GLU A 333 -19.20 16.15 -15.11
CA GLU A 333 -20.25 15.19 -15.42
C GLU A 333 -19.62 13.79 -15.39
N ASN A 334 -19.93 13.01 -14.35
CA ASN A 334 -19.48 11.65 -14.16
C ASN A 334 -20.66 10.69 -14.33
N LYS A 335 -20.51 9.68 -15.18
CA LYS A 335 -21.49 8.61 -15.32
C LYS A 335 -21.21 7.52 -14.31
N PHE A 336 -22.12 7.34 -13.39
CA PHE A 336 -22.09 6.22 -12.45
C PHE A 336 -22.91 5.06 -13.02
N GLU A 337 -22.28 3.88 -13.09
CA GLU A 337 -22.95 2.66 -13.56
C GLU A 337 -22.26 1.42 -13.03
N VAL A 338 -22.97 0.29 -13.06
CA VAL A 338 -22.41 -1.02 -12.77
C VAL A 338 -21.78 -1.57 -14.05
N ARG A 339 -20.48 -1.91 -13.98
CA ARG A 339 -19.68 -2.39 -15.11
C ARG A 339 -18.97 -3.69 -14.76
N PRO A 340 -18.66 -4.56 -15.74
CA PRO A 340 -17.85 -5.75 -15.49
C PRO A 340 -16.38 -5.35 -15.26
N LEU A 341 -15.71 -6.05 -14.35
CA LEU A 341 -14.27 -6.10 -14.23
C LEU A 341 -13.77 -7.55 -14.27
N TRP A 342 -12.45 -7.78 -14.47
CA TRP A 342 -11.94 -9.09 -14.84
C TRP A 342 -10.64 -9.45 -14.14
N ASP A 343 -10.72 -10.11 -13.00
CA ASP A 343 -9.54 -10.71 -12.38
C ASP A 343 -9.07 -11.92 -13.17
N VAL A 344 -7.76 -12.10 -13.28
CA VAL A 344 -7.19 -13.33 -13.83
C VAL A 344 -6.54 -14.14 -12.72
N THR A 345 -6.99 -15.36 -12.52
CA THR A 345 -6.49 -16.25 -11.48
C THR A 345 -5.95 -17.56 -12.04
N VAL A 346 -4.89 -18.08 -11.45
CA VAL A 346 -4.34 -19.42 -11.73
C VAL A 346 -4.26 -20.18 -10.42
N ARG A 347 -4.82 -21.38 -10.38
CA ARG A 347 -4.76 -22.26 -9.23
C ARG A 347 -3.86 -23.46 -9.51
N ILE A 348 -2.77 -23.61 -8.74
CA ILE A 348 -1.86 -24.77 -8.77
C ILE A 348 -2.14 -25.60 -7.52
N PRO A 349 -2.86 -26.74 -7.65
CA PRO A 349 -3.27 -27.53 -6.49
C PRO A 349 -2.09 -28.10 -5.71
N GLY A 350 -2.20 -28.07 -4.38
CA GLY A 350 -1.26 -28.71 -3.47
C GLY A 350 -1.35 -30.22 -3.53
N SER A 351 -0.22 -30.90 -3.33
CA SER A 351 -0.13 -32.38 -3.32
C SER A 351 -0.42 -32.99 -1.95
N GLU A 352 -0.20 -32.24 -0.86
CA GLU A 352 -0.38 -32.73 0.51
C GLU A 352 -1.53 -32.04 1.24
N HIS A 353 -1.67 -30.71 1.02
CA HIS A 353 -2.67 -29.86 1.69
C HIS A 353 -3.39 -28.97 0.65
N PRO A 354 -4.18 -29.55 -0.28
CA PRO A 354 -4.83 -28.79 -1.36
C PRO A 354 -5.86 -27.77 -0.87
N GLU A 355 -6.35 -27.90 0.35
CA GLU A 355 -7.26 -26.96 1.01
C GLU A 355 -6.56 -25.72 1.57
N GLN A 356 -5.25 -25.81 1.84
CA GLN A 356 -4.44 -24.68 2.31
C GLN A 356 -3.89 -23.90 1.13
N GLU A 357 -3.95 -22.57 1.20
CA GLU A 357 -3.61 -21.72 0.07
C GLU A 357 -2.56 -20.66 0.42
N VAL A 358 -1.61 -20.45 -0.46
CA VAL A 358 -0.79 -19.24 -0.53
C VAL A 358 -1.29 -18.45 -1.73
N VAL A 359 -1.79 -17.24 -1.50
CA VAL A 359 -2.30 -16.36 -2.56
C VAL A 359 -1.24 -15.30 -2.85
N LEU A 360 -0.83 -15.19 -4.12
CA LEU A 360 0.07 -14.15 -4.62
C LEU A 360 -0.68 -13.31 -5.63
N GLY A 361 -0.71 -12.00 -5.44
CA GLY A 361 -1.40 -11.09 -6.34
C GLY A 361 -0.79 -9.70 -6.46
N GLY A 362 -1.16 -9.02 -7.55
CA GLY A 362 -0.92 -7.62 -7.80
C GLY A 362 -1.90 -7.13 -8.85
N HIS A 363 -2.27 -5.85 -8.84
CA HIS A 363 -3.27 -5.39 -9.80
C HIS A 363 -2.68 -5.13 -11.18
N HIS A 364 -3.53 -5.19 -12.20
CA HIS A 364 -3.16 -4.97 -13.58
C HIS A 364 -3.88 -3.78 -14.24
N ASP A 365 -4.91 -3.23 -13.59
CA ASP A 365 -5.52 -1.98 -14.03
C ASP A 365 -4.61 -0.79 -13.72
N SER A 366 -4.88 0.35 -14.36
CA SER A 366 -4.09 1.56 -14.20
C SER A 366 -4.87 2.80 -14.65
N TRP A 367 -4.53 3.98 -14.11
CA TRP A 367 -5.15 5.23 -14.53
C TRP A 367 -4.80 5.64 -15.95
N ALA A 368 -3.66 5.18 -16.47
CA ALA A 368 -3.21 5.40 -17.84
C ALA A 368 -2.48 4.15 -18.38
N TYR A 369 -1.17 4.22 -18.64
CA TYR A 369 -0.40 3.09 -19.17
C TYR A 369 0.03 2.12 -18.06
N GLY A 370 0.40 2.64 -16.88
CA GLY A 370 0.60 1.88 -15.66
C GLY A 370 1.87 1.04 -15.61
N SER A 371 2.94 1.43 -16.30
CA SER A 371 4.18 0.68 -16.36
C SER A 371 4.80 0.44 -14.97
N SER A 372 4.76 1.46 -14.11
CA SER A 372 5.16 1.33 -12.70
C SER A 372 4.02 0.89 -11.81
N ASP A 373 2.85 1.50 -11.96
CA ASP A 373 1.67 1.33 -11.11
C ASP A 373 0.48 0.76 -11.92
N ASN A 374 0.19 -0.57 -11.88
CA ASN A 374 1.05 -1.56 -11.22
C ASN A 374 1.40 -2.71 -12.18
N LEU A 375 1.73 -2.43 -13.44
CA LEU A 375 2.18 -3.50 -14.32
C LEU A 375 3.50 -4.11 -13.83
N SER A 376 4.36 -3.32 -13.18
CA SER A 376 5.59 -3.84 -12.57
C SER A 376 5.31 -5.00 -11.60
N GLY A 377 4.24 -4.93 -10.81
CA GLY A 377 3.78 -6.02 -9.95
C GLY A 377 3.15 -7.17 -10.73
N ALA A 378 2.22 -6.87 -11.66
CA ALA A 378 1.54 -7.87 -12.48
C ALA A 378 2.53 -8.71 -13.32
N GLU A 379 3.59 -8.09 -13.86
CA GLU A 379 4.67 -8.76 -14.59
C GLU A 379 5.46 -9.71 -13.71
N ASN A 380 5.73 -9.32 -12.47
CA ASN A 380 6.37 -10.21 -11.51
C ASN A 380 5.50 -11.45 -11.24
N VAL A 381 4.18 -11.29 -11.10
CA VAL A 381 3.25 -12.42 -10.99
C VAL A 381 3.34 -13.32 -12.23
N LEU A 382 3.45 -12.75 -13.44
CA LEU A 382 3.63 -13.51 -14.68
C LEU A 382 4.98 -14.23 -14.73
N GLN A 383 6.08 -13.58 -14.35
CA GLN A 383 7.42 -14.21 -14.32
C GLN A 383 7.46 -15.35 -13.27
N ILE A 384 6.83 -15.16 -12.13
CA ILE A 384 6.69 -16.22 -11.12
C ILE A 384 5.85 -17.38 -11.67
N GLY A 385 4.74 -17.07 -12.36
CA GLY A 385 3.95 -18.07 -13.07
C GLY A 385 4.77 -18.87 -14.09
N ARG A 386 5.66 -18.21 -14.84
CA ARG A 386 6.59 -18.87 -15.78
C ARG A 386 7.54 -19.80 -15.05
N GLY A 387 8.11 -19.35 -13.91
CA GLY A 387 9.02 -20.17 -13.08
C GLY A 387 8.30 -21.40 -12.51
N LEU A 388 7.10 -21.22 -11.93
CA LEU A 388 6.30 -22.33 -11.41
C LEU A 388 5.88 -23.30 -12.52
N GLY A 389 5.49 -22.80 -13.69
CA GLY A 389 5.20 -23.62 -14.86
C GLY A 389 6.39 -24.47 -15.29
N ALA A 390 7.61 -23.93 -15.24
CA ALA A 390 8.84 -24.68 -15.53
C ALA A 390 9.11 -25.78 -14.49
N LEU A 391 8.86 -25.53 -13.20
CA LEU A 391 8.97 -26.54 -12.15
C LEU A 391 7.92 -27.65 -12.31
N LEU A 392 6.67 -27.29 -12.62
CA LEU A 392 5.59 -28.25 -12.87
C LEU A 392 5.91 -29.21 -14.03
N LYS A 393 6.52 -28.70 -15.10
CA LYS A 393 6.99 -29.52 -16.26
C LYS A 393 8.08 -30.51 -15.86
N LYS A 394 8.87 -30.22 -14.82
CA LYS A 394 9.90 -31.11 -14.25
C LYS A 394 9.33 -32.07 -13.19
N GLY A 395 8.01 -32.13 -13.01
CA GLY A 395 7.36 -33.03 -12.06
C GLY A 395 7.19 -32.49 -10.65
N TRP A 396 7.66 -31.29 -10.34
CA TRP A 396 7.43 -30.67 -9.03
C TRP A 396 5.93 -30.38 -8.81
N ARG A 397 5.51 -30.48 -7.57
CA ARG A 397 4.18 -30.05 -7.09
C ARG A 397 4.34 -29.35 -5.76
N PRO A 398 3.64 -28.24 -5.50
CA PRO A 398 3.65 -27.61 -4.18
C PRO A 398 2.95 -28.51 -3.16
N LYS A 399 3.34 -28.44 -1.88
CA LYS A 399 2.60 -29.12 -0.82
C LYS A 399 1.22 -28.52 -0.59
N ARG A 400 1.15 -27.16 -0.60
CA ARG A 400 -0.08 -26.39 -0.49
C ARG A 400 -0.42 -25.75 -1.83
N THR A 401 -1.68 -25.46 -2.03
CA THR A 401 -2.15 -24.77 -3.24
C THR A 401 -1.51 -23.38 -3.35
N ILE A 402 -1.02 -23.05 -4.54
CA ILE A 402 -0.60 -21.68 -4.88
C ILE A 402 -1.67 -21.08 -5.79
N VAL A 403 -2.15 -19.90 -5.43
CA VAL A 403 -3.02 -19.07 -6.27
C VAL A 403 -2.23 -17.86 -6.75
N LEU A 404 -2.06 -17.74 -8.06
CA LEU A 404 -1.55 -16.51 -8.69
C LEU A 404 -2.74 -15.70 -9.17
N ALA A 405 -2.70 -14.40 -8.94
CA ALA A 405 -3.78 -13.50 -9.35
C ALA A 405 -3.24 -12.19 -9.92
N THR A 406 -3.90 -11.67 -10.95
CA THR A 406 -3.79 -10.26 -11.30
C THR A 406 -5.17 -9.64 -11.15
N TRP A 407 -5.25 -8.64 -10.27
CA TRP A 407 -6.50 -8.01 -9.87
C TRP A 407 -6.87 -6.86 -10.80
N ASP A 408 -8.16 -6.63 -10.99
CA ASP A 408 -8.69 -5.50 -11.76
C ASP A 408 -9.42 -4.53 -10.83
N GLY A 409 -9.37 -3.23 -11.13
CA GLY A 409 -10.11 -2.20 -10.41
C GLY A 409 -9.59 -1.88 -9.02
N GLU A 410 -8.32 -2.15 -8.74
CA GLU A 410 -7.64 -1.70 -7.52
C GLU A 410 -7.76 -0.19 -7.38
N GLU A 411 -7.46 0.53 -8.44
CA GLU A 411 -7.37 1.98 -8.54
C GLU A 411 -8.67 2.73 -8.16
N TYR A 412 -9.82 2.05 -8.26
CA TYR A 412 -11.10 2.62 -7.85
C TYR A 412 -11.46 2.38 -6.38
N GLY A 413 -10.80 1.41 -5.72
CA GLY A 413 -11.04 1.11 -4.32
C GLY A 413 -10.87 -0.37 -3.97
N LEU A 414 -9.83 -1.01 -4.50
CA LEU A 414 -9.45 -2.40 -4.23
C LEU A 414 -10.54 -3.39 -4.66
N PHE A 415 -11.14 -3.18 -5.86
CA PHE A 415 -12.36 -3.90 -6.22
C PHE A 415 -12.09 -5.39 -6.41
N GLY A 416 -11.30 -5.80 -7.41
CA GLY A 416 -11.13 -7.20 -7.77
C GLY A 416 -10.66 -8.07 -6.61
N SER A 417 -9.62 -7.66 -5.93
CA SER A 417 -9.08 -8.39 -4.77
C SER A 417 -10.09 -8.55 -3.63
N THR A 418 -10.88 -7.50 -3.36
CA THR A 418 -11.93 -7.54 -2.33
C THR A 418 -13.06 -8.46 -2.73
N GLU A 419 -13.57 -8.33 -3.96
CA GLU A 419 -14.66 -9.18 -4.48
C GLU A 419 -14.24 -10.66 -4.52
N TYR A 420 -12.98 -10.93 -4.90
CA TYR A 420 -12.41 -12.27 -4.82
C TYR A 420 -12.35 -12.77 -3.38
N ALA A 421 -11.83 -11.98 -2.45
CA ALA A 421 -11.73 -12.37 -1.05
C ALA A 421 -13.12 -12.64 -0.43
N GLU A 422 -14.12 -11.83 -0.75
CA GLU A 422 -15.50 -12.01 -0.31
C GLU A 422 -16.13 -13.26 -0.92
N GLN A 423 -15.89 -13.52 -2.22
CA GLN A 423 -16.36 -14.75 -2.87
C GLN A 423 -15.68 -16.00 -2.33
N GLN A 424 -14.40 -15.93 -1.98
CA GLN A 424 -13.62 -17.06 -1.49
C GLN A 424 -13.51 -17.13 0.04
N ALA A 425 -14.31 -16.39 0.79
CA ALA A 425 -14.25 -16.30 2.25
C ALA A 425 -14.17 -17.67 2.96
N GLY A 426 -14.89 -18.67 2.43
CA GLY A 426 -14.84 -20.02 2.95
C GLY A 426 -13.48 -20.70 2.80
N ARG A 427 -12.74 -20.45 1.70
CA ARG A 427 -11.39 -20.98 1.45
C ARG A 427 -10.33 -20.21 2.23
N LEU A 428 -10.48 -18.89 2.35
CA LEU A 428 -9.53 -18.03 3.05
C LEU A 428 -9.36 -18.40 4.53
N ARG A 429 -10.29 -19.16 5.11
CA ARG A 429 -10.11 -19.73 6.45
C ARG A 429 -8.87 -20.63 6.55
N ASN A 430 -8.47 -21.24 5.45
CA ASN A 430 -7.31 -22.13 5.35
C ASN A 430 -6.14 -21.48 4.57
N ALA A 431 -6.21 -20.20 4.25
CA ALA A 431 -5.09 -19.51 3.61
C ALA A 431 -3.93 -19.33 4.59
N VAL A 432 -2.72 -19.63 4.15
CA VAL A 432 -1.48 -19.47 4.93
C VAL A 432 -1.05 -18.02 4.94
N ALA A 433 -1.00 -17.40 3.76
CA ALA A 433 -0.59 -16.01 3.59
C ALA A 433 -1.13 -15.43 2.29
N TYR A 434 -1.24 -14.10 2.26
CA TYR A 434 -1.37 -13.30 1.06
C TYR A 434 -0.08 -12.55 0.79
N VAL A 435 0.47 -12.71 -0.42
CA VAL A 435 1.67 -12.04 -0.90
C VAL A 435 1.26 -10.97 -1.88
N ASN A 436 1.48 -9.70 -1.54
CA ASN A 436 1.16 -8.57 -2.39
C ASN A 436 2.35 -8.12 -3.21
N MET A 437 2.09 -7.69 -4.43
CA MET A 437 3.04 -7.08 -5.35
C MET A 437 2.47 -5.78 -5.88
N ASP A 438 2.86 -4.67 -5.26
CA ASP A 438 2.45 -3.34 -5.69
C ASP A 438 3.67 -2.42 -5.80
N GLY A 439 4.15 -2.25 -7.05
CA GLY A 439 5.38 -1.51 -7.36
C GLY A 439 6.66 -2.35 -7.20
N ALA A 440 7.25 -2.83 -8.30
CA ALA A 440 8.40 -3.73 -8.26
C ALA A 440 9.63 -3.26 -9.06
N GLY A 441 9.60 -2.05 -9.59
CA GLY A 441 10.67 -1.51 -10.45
C GLY A 441 11.58 -0.52 -9.73
N GLY A 442 12.73 -0.99 -9.22
CA GLY A 442 13.73 -0.10 -8.63
C GLY A 442 14.62 -0.76 -7.59
N TRP A 443 15.57 0.02 -7.08
CA TRP A 443 16.64 -0.47 -6.19
C TRP A 443 16.35 -0.27 -4.70
N ASN A 444 15.33 0.50 -4.34
CA ASN A 444 14.99 0.82 -2.96
C ASN A 444 13.92 -0.14 -2.47
N PHE A 445 14.34 -1.22 -1.83
CA PHE A 445 13.46 -2.24 -1.27
C PHE A 445 12.72 -1.73 -0.02
N GLY A 446 11.40 -1.86 -0.01
CA GLY A 446 10.52 -1.36 1.04
C GLY A 446 9.44 -2.36 1.45
N PRO A 447 9.79 -3.43 2.20
CA PRO A 447 8.80 -4.43 2.60
C PRO A 447 7.88 -3.90 3.71
N ALA A 448 6.60 -4.30 3.64
CA ALA A 448 5.65 -4.17 4.74
C ALA A 448 4.99 -5.53 5.01
N THR A 449 4.82 -5.89 6.29
CA THR A 449 4.29 -7.20 6.65
C THR A 449 3.36 -7.13 7.85
N THR A 450 2.58 -8.20 8.06
CA THR A 450 2.13 -8.56 9.41
C THR A 450 3.32 -9.15 10.17
N PRO A 451 3.52 -8.85 11.45
CA PRO A 451 4.73 -9.28 12.18
C PRO A 451 5.02 -10.79 12.13
N ALA A 452 3.97 -11.60 11.94
CA ALA A 452 4.12 -13.05 11.83
C ALA A 452 4.98 -13.49 10.61
N LEU A 453 5.13 -12.63 9.58
CA LEU A 453 5.87 -12.94 8.35
C LEU A 453 7.24 -12.25 8.25
N ASP A 454 7.64 -11.45 9.23
CA ASP A 454 8.89 -10.68 9.19
C ASP A 454 10.10 -11.57 8.89
N GLN A 455 10.25 -12.66 9.64
CA GLN A 455 11.40 -13.56 9.51
C GLN A 455 11.43 -14.26 8.14
N SER A 456 10.25 -14.63 7.60
CA SER A 456 10.14 -15.26 6.28
C SER A 456 10.68 -14.35 5.18
N VAL A 457 10.40 -13.04 5.25
CA VAL A 457 10.91 -12.04 4.31
C VAL A 457 12.42 -11.86 4.50
N ILE A 458 12.90 -11.66 5.73
CA ILE A 458 14.33 -11.49 6.03
C ILE A 458 15.12 -12.67 5.46
N ASP A 459 14.67 -13.91 5.68
CA ASP A 459 15.40 -15.10 5.22
C ASP A 459 15.36 -15.25 3.69
N ALA A 460 14.28 -14.87 3.04
CA ALA A 460 14.23 -14.88 1.58
C ALA A 460 15.17 -13.83 0.94
N THR A 461 15.37 -12.66 1.57
CA THR A 461 16.29 -11.63 1.04
C THR A 461 17.75 -12.07 1.02
N LYS A 462 18.15 -13.06 1.84
CA LYS A 462 19.50 -13.61 1.90
C LYS A 462 19.83 -14.50 0.69
N GLU A 463 18.82 -14.97 -0.03
CA GLU A 463 18.97 -15.89 -1.17
C GLU A 463 19.02 -15.19 -2.53
N VAL A 464 18.74 -13.90 -2.57
CA VAL A 464 18.61 -13.16 -3.83
C VAL A 464 19.78 -12.20 -4.00
N ARG A 465 20.57 -12.39 -5.08
CA ARG A 465 21.57 -11.41 -5.49
C ARG A 465 20.88 -10.10 -5.87
N TRP A 466 21.42 -8.98 -5.39
CA TRP A 466 20.84 -7.68 -5.68
C TRP A 466 21.65 -6.95 -6.75
N PRO A 467 20.99 -6.47 -7.82
CA PRO A 467 21.68 -5.76 -8.90
C PRO A 467 22.47 -4.54 -8.41
N GLY A 468 23.61 -4.26 -9.06
CA GLY A 468 24.46 -3.13 -8.69
C GLY A 468 25.26 -3.34 -7.40
N THR A 469 25.26 -4.54 -6.82
CA THR A 469 26.04 -4.93 -5.63
C THR A 469 26.70 -6.29 -5.80
N ASP A 470 27.74 -6.58 -5.01
CA ASP A 470 28.36 -7.90 -4.96
C ASP A 470 27.66 -8.87 -3.99
N GLY A 471 26.67 -8.39 -3.25
CA GLY A 471 25.98 -9.10 -2.17
C GLY A 471 24.55 -9.52 -2.50
N THR A 472 23.86 -9.93 -1.44
CA THR A 472 22.45 -10.25 -1.47
C THR A 472 21.57 -9.00 -1.28
N LEU A 473 20.27 -9.12 -1.52
CA LEU A 473 19.31 -8.08 -1.17
C LEU A 473 19.38 -7.73 0.33
N TYR A 474 19.58 -8.72 1.19
CA TYR A 474 19.76 -8.51 2.64
C TYR A 474 20.94 -7.57 2.94
N ASP A 475 22.08 -7.78 2.27
CA ASP A 475 23.27 -6.96 2.45
C ASP A 475 23.04 -5.53 1.95
N ALA A 476 22.46 -5.37 0.76
CA ALA A 476 22.10 -4.08 0.17
C ALA A 476 21.10 -3.31 1.05
N TRP A 477 20.07 -3.99 1.52
CA TRP A 477 19.03 -3.42 2.38
C TRP A 477 19.60 -2.91 3.71
N LYS A 478 20.47 -3.70 4.36
CA LYS A 478 21.20 -3.28 5.56
C LYS A 478 22.10 -2.07 5.30
N ALA A 479 22.84 -2.09 4.19
CA ALA A 479 23.73 -0.99 3.84
C ALA A 479 22.95 0.34 3.64
N GLN A 480 21.79 0.27 2.96
CA GLN A 480 20.92 1.43 2.75
C GLN A 480 20.29 1.96 4.04
N ASN A 481 20.16 1.15 5.09
CA ASN A 481 19.43 1.45 6.31
C ASN A 481 20.32 1.45 7.58
N ASN A 482 21.58 1.86 7.46
CA ASN A 482 22.51 1.98 8.60
C ASN A 482 22.64 0.68 9.41
N GLY A 483 22.74 -0.45 8.74
CA GLY A 483 22.89 -1.77 9.35
C GLY A 483 21.59 -2.40 9.86
N LYS A 484 20.42 -1.79 9.60
CA LYS A 484 19.10 -2.30 9.99
C LYS A 484 18.34 -2.89 8.79
N THR A 485 17.34 -3.69 9.09
CA THR A 485 16.38 -4.25 8.12
C THR A 485 14.97 -3.79 8.47
N PRO A 486 14.61 -2.51 8.22
CA PRO A 486 13.32 -1.96 8.63
C PRO A 486 12.18 -2.60 7.82
N ILE A 487 11.21 -3.17 8.52
CA ILE A 487 9.97 -3.68 7.93
C ILE A 487 8.82 -2.79 8.35
N GLY A 488 8.08 -2.27 7.36
CA GLY A 488 6.84 -1.52 7.58
C GLY A 488 5.71 -2.40 8.11
N ARG A 489 4.66 -1.78 8.64
CA ARG A 489 3.42 -2.48 9.00
C ARG A 489 2.33 -2.14 8.02
N ILE A 490 1.56 -3.16 7.64
CA ILE A 490 0.50 -3.04 6.65
C ILE A 490 -0.60 -2.10 7.15
N GLY A 491 -0.88 -1.06 6.37
CA GLY A 491 -1.96 -0.09 6.59
C GLY A 491 -3.12 -0.31 5.63
N GLY A 492 -3.28 0.60 4.67
CA GLY A 492 -4.28 0.52 3.60
C GLY A 492 -3.71 0.91 2.26
N GLY A 493 -4.52 0.75 1.21
CA GLY A 493 -4.23 1.28 -0.12
C GLY A 493 -3.60 0.28 -1.09
N SER A 494 -3.72 -1.04 -0.84
CA SER A 494 -3.46 -2.07 -1.82
C SER A 494 -4.23 -3.37 -1.52
N ASP A 495 -4.11 -4.35 -2.39
CA ASP A 495 -4.92 -5.57 -2.49
C ASP A 495 -4.86 -6.50 -1.27
N PHE A 496 -3.89 -6.35 -0.39
CA PHE A 496 -3.81 -7.11 0.88
C PHE A 496 -4.97 -6.81 1.85
N GLN A 497 -5.68 -5.71 1.66
CA GLN A 497 -6.57 -5.11 2.67
C GLN A 497 -7.72 -6.03 3.06
N ALA A 498 -8.40 -6.63 2.08
CA ALA A 498 -9.48 -7.57 2.36
C ALA A 498 -8.98 -8.87 2.99
N PHE A 499 -7.91 -9.45 2.44
CA PHE A 499 -7.33 -10.70 2.95
C PHE A 499 -6.93 -10.59 4.42
N PHE A 500 -6.21 -9.53 4.78
CA PHE A 500 -5.69 -9.34 6.12
C PHE A 500 -6.74 -8.77 7.09
N GLN A 501 -7.24 -7.56 6.80
CA GLN A 501 -7.99 -6.78 7.81
C GLN A 501 -9.44 -7.22 7.96
N ARG A 502 -9.95 -8.01 7.02
CA ARG A 502 -11.30 -8.57 7.09
C ARG A 502 -11.31 -10.07 7.36
N TYR A 503 -10.40 -10.83 6.75
CA TYR A 503 -10.38 -12.30 6.84
C TYR A 503 -9.24 -12.88 7.68
N GLY A 504 -8.33 -12.06 8.22
CA GLY A 504 -7.24 -12.48 9.11
C GLY A 504 -6.23 -13.42 8.43
N VAL A 505 -6.01 -13.23 7.12
CA VAL A 505 -4.95 -13.93 6.42
C VAL A 505 -3.66 -13.13 6.63
N PRO A 506 -2.60 -13.70 7.23
CA PRO A 506 -1.32 -13.02 7.32
C PRO A 506 -0.89 -12.49 5.96
N ALA A 507 -0.44 -11.25 5.90
CA ALA A 507 -0.13 -10.62 4.62
C ALA A 507 1.24 -9.94 4.62
N LEU A 508 1.83 -9.86 3.45
CA LEU A 508 3.04 -9.10 3.19
C LEU A 508 2.92 -8.35 1.86
N ASP A 509 3.57 -7.20 1.79
CA ASP A 509 3.70 -6.38 0.59
C ASP A 509 5.19 -6.19 0.31
N LEU A 510 5.65 -6.68 -0.83
CA LEU A 510 7.05 -6.61 -1.23
C LEU A 510 7.17 -5.67 -2.41
N SER A 511 7.58 -4.45 -2.13
CA SER A 511 7.74 -3.40 -3.13
C SER A 511 9.20 -2.95 -3.26
N ALA A 512 9.53 -2.40 -4.42
CA ALA A 512 10.81 -1.76 -4.68
C ALA A 512 10.60 -0.55 -5.59
N SER A 513 11.17 0.60 -5.21
CA SER A 513 11.00 1.87 -5.92
C SER A 513 12.32 2.45 -6.40
N SER A 514 12.27 3.33 -7.39
CA SER A 514 13.41 4.11 -7.88
C SER A 514 13.35 5.56 -7.41
N THR A 515 14.41 6.32 -7.65
CA THR A 515 14.38 7.77 -7.42
C THR A 515 13.39 8.42 -8.36
N GLY A 516 12.50 9.26 -7.82
CA GLY A 516 11.49 9.96 -8.59
C GLY A 516 10.24 9.16 -8.90
N SER A 517 10.08 7.96 -8.32
CA SER A 517 8.87 7.13 -8.51
C SER A 517 7.56 7.77 -8.07
N SER A 518 7.58 8.91 -7.35
CA SER A 518 6.38 9.73 -7.14
C SER A 518 6.04 10.63 -8.32
N GLY A 519 7.00 10.91 -9.21
CA GLY A 519 6.82 11.83 -10.33
C GLY A 519 5.89 11.32 -11.43
N GLN A 520 5.93 10.01 -11.72
CA GLN A 520 5.05 9.37 -12.71
C GLN A 520 3.72 8.90 -12.12
N TYR A 521 3.63 8.76 -10.80
CA TYR A 521 2.48 8.16 -10.12
C TYR A 521 1.14 8.71 -10.62
N HIS A 522 0.28 7.82 -11.17
CA HIS A 522 -1.07 8.08 -11.66
C HIS A 522 -1.18 9.11 -12.79
N CYS A 523 -0.10 9.44 -13.50
CA CYS A 523 -0.16 10.30 -14.66
C CYS A 523 -0.02 9.53 -15.98
N SER A 524 -0.29 10.16 -17.11
CA SER A 524 -0.03 9.53 -18.42
C SER A 524 1.46 9.32 -18.71
N CYS A 525 2.32 9.83 -17.87
CA CYS A 525 3.78 9.64 -17.89
C CYS A 525 4.25 8.35 -17.21
N ASP A 526 3.36 7.60 -16.55
CA ASP A 526 3.64 6.24 -16.09
C ASP A 526 3.56 5.27 -17.26
N ASP A 527 4.56 5.30 -18.13
CA ASP A 527 4.62 4.54 -19.35
C ASP A 527 5.96 3.79 -19.51
N PHE A 528 6.07 2.93 -20.52
CA PHE A 528 7.28 2.17 -20.83
C PHE A 528 8.52 3.06 -20.97
N TYR A 529 8.38 4.30 -21.48
CA TYR A 529 9.50 5.21 -21.60
C TYR A 529 10.06 5.58 -20.22
N TRP A 530 9.16 5.95 -19.29
CA TRP A 530 9.59 6.28 -17.93
C TRP A 530 10.29 5.11 -17.24
N MET A 531 9.70 3.92 -17.32
CA MET A 531 10.26 2.72 -16.68
C MET A 531 11.63 2.37 -17.27
N SER A 532 11.76 2.36 -18.59
CA SER A 532 12.99 1.99 -19.29
C SER A 532 14.11 3.03 -19.20
N HIS A 533 13.84 4.26 -18.78
CA HIS A 533 14.85 5.32 -18.64
C HIS A 533 15.14 5.68 -17.18
N PHE A 534 14.19 5.54 -16.27
CA PHE A 534 14.28 6.06 -14.90
C PHE A 534 13.87 5.04 -13.84
N GLY A 535 12.92 4.18 -14.09
CA GLY A 535 12.44 3.17 -13.16
C GLY A 535 13.46 2.06 -12.95
N ASP A 536 13.58 1.17 -13.94
CA ASP A 536 14.57 0.09 -13.98
C ASP A 536 15.11 -0.07 -15.40
N PRO A 537 16.08 0.77 -15.82
CA PRO A 537 16.62 0.75 -17.17
C PRO A 537 17.22 -0.59 -17.60
N THR A 538 17.66 -1.40 -16.66
CA THR A 538 18.26 -2.73 -16.91
C THR A 538 17.26 -3.87 -16.76
N TRP A 539 16.12 -3.64 -16.12
CA TRP A 539 15.11 -4.66 -15.78
C TRP A 539 15.62 -5.76 -14.84
N GLU A 540 16.80 -5.58 -14.30
CA GLU A 540 17.43 -6.53 -13.38
C GLU A 540 16.73 -6.54 -12.01
N TYR A 541 16.23 -5.38 -11.54
CA TYR A 541 15.49 -5.28 -10.29
C TYR A 541 14.14 -5.99 -10.39
N HIS A 542 13.42 -5.90 -11.52
CA HIS A 542 12.22 -6.69 -11.76
C HIS A 542 12.49 -8.20 -11.67
N ALA A 543 13.58 -8.66 -12.31
CA ALA A 543 13.95 -10.06 -12.25
C ALA A 543 14.37 -10.50 -10.83
N ALA A 544 15.05 -9.63 -10.08
CA ALA A 544 15.44 -9.91 -8.70
C ALA A 544 14.23 -9.95 -7.77
N MET A 545 13.27 -9.03 -7.92
CA MET A 545 12.01 -9.04 -7.17
C MET A 545 11.18 -10.28 -7.49
N SER A 546 11.10 -10.70 -8.76
CA SER A 546 10.46 -11.97 -9.14
C SER A 546 11.08 -13.18 -8.43
N ARG A 547 12.42 -13.19 -8.27
CA ARG A 547 13.12 -14.24 -7.51
C ARG A 547 12.76 -14.19 -6.03
N LEU A 548 12.82 -13.02 -5.41
CA LEU A 548 12.48 -12.83 -4.00
C LEU A 548 11.07 -13.33 -3.67
N VAL A 549 10.10 -12.83 -4.42
CA VAL A 549 8.68 -13.15 -4.18
C VAL A 549 8.38 -14.61 -4.51
N GLY A 550 9.00 -15.14 -5.56
CA GLY A 550 8.86 -16.54 -5.92
C GLY A 550 9.47 -17.49 -4.88
N ILE A 551 10.65 -17.18 -4.32
CA ILE A 551 11.26 -17.95 -3.21
C ILE A 551 10.36 -17.87 -1.97
N THR A 552 9.88 -16.67 -1.61
CA THR A 552 8.96 -16.49 -0.48
C THR A 552 7.70 -17.34 -0.67
N THR A 553 7.08 -17.29 -1.85
CA THR A 553 5.89 -18.08 -2.17
C THR A 553 6.16 -19.59 -2.11
N LEU A 554 7.29 -20.05 -2.67
CA LEU A 554 7.68 -21.46 -2.63
C LEU A 554 7.91 -21.94 -1.19
N ARG A 555 8.56 -21.13 -0.34
CA ARG A 555 8.78 -21.46 1.07
C ARG A 555 7.46 -21.56 1.84
N LEU A 556 6.58 -20.57 1.69
CA LEU A 556 5.26 -20.61 2.33
C LEU A 556 4.40 -21.80 1.89
N ALA A 557 4.48 -22.17 0.60
CA ALA A 557 3.72 -23.28 0.05
C ALA A 557 4.27 -24.67 0.42
N ASN A 558 5.60 -24.80 0.62
CA ASN A 558 6.26 -26.09 0.79
C ASN A 558 6.74 -26.39 2.22
N ALA A 559 6.73 -25.41 3.14
CA ALA A 559 7.19 -25.62 4.50
C ALA A 559 6.46 -26.77 5.20
N ASP A 560 7.20 -27.62 5.92
CA ASP A 560 6.65 -28.69 6.78
C ASP A 560 5.85 -28.05 7.93
N VAL A 561 6.42 -27.01 8.56
CA VAL A 561 5.72 -26.13 9.49
C VAL A 561 5.69 -24.73 8.88
N VAL A 562 4.49 -24.12 8.73
CA VAL A 562 4.31 -22.80 8.13
C VAL A 562 5.15 -21.74 8.86
N GLN A 563 5.78 -20.86 8.08
CA GLN A 563 6.72 -19.86 8.59
C GLN A 563 5.97 -18.63 9.15
N LEU A 564 5.21 -18.82 10.22
CA LEU A 564 4.47 -17.78 10.92
C LEU A 564 4.97 -17.65 12.36
N GLY A 565 5.58 -16.52 12.69
CA GLY A 565 6.17 -16.26 14.02
C GLY A 565 5.36 -15.24 14.82
N TYR A 566 4.73 -15.66 15.93
CA TYR A 566 3.85 -14.80 16.71
C TYR A 566 4.53 -14.14 17.93
N ARG A 567 5.74 -14.51 18.30
CA ARG A 567 6.44 -13.90 19.44
C ARG A 567 6.69 -12.39 19.21
N PRO A 568 7.34 -11.95 18.09
CA PRO A 568 7.53 -10.53 17.84
C PRO A 568 6.20 -9.77 17.75
N TYR A 569 5.16 -10.43 17.26
CA TYR A 569 3.83 -9.84 17.16
C TYR A 569 3.23 -9.52 18.54
N ALA A 570 3.36 -10.44 19.48
CA ALA A 570 2.89 -10.25 20.86
C ALA A 570 3.68 -9.14 21.56
N GLU A 571 5.03 -9.10 21.39
CA GLU A 571 5.91 -8.06 21.91
C GLU A 571 5.50 -6.67 21.39
N GLU A 572 5.27 -6.54 20.07
CA GLU A 572 4.81 -5.28 19.46
C GLU A 572 3.42 -4.87 19.98
N THR A 573 2.50 -5.82 20.14
CA THR A 573 1.15 -5.56 20.66
C THR A 573 1.20 -5.01 22.08
N ALA A 574 2.04 -5.59 22.95
CA ALA A 574 2.25 -5.11 24.31
C ALA A 574 2.80 -3.67 24.31
N LYS A 575 3.75 -3.38 23.40
CA LYS A 575 4.29 -2.02 23.20
C LYS A 575 3.20 -1.05 22.75
N TYR A 576 2.34 -1.41 21.78
CA TYR A 576 1.28 -0.54 21.31
C TYR A 576 0.26 -0.19 22.40
N LEU A 577 -0.03 -1.13 23.29
CA LEU A 577 -0.88 -0.90 24.46
C LEU A 577 -0.23 0.07 25.45
N ALA A 578 1.07 -0.03 25.66
CA ALA A 578 1.82 0.92 26.49
C ALA A 578 1.83 2.32 25.84
N ASP A 579 2.14 2.40 24.53
CA ASP A 579 2.13 3.64 23.75
C ASP A 579 0.72 4.30 23.80
N PHE A 580 -0.36 3.52 23.74
CA PHE A 580 -1.74 4.02 23.87
C PHE A 580 -2.02 4.61 25.26
N THR A 581 -1.48 4.02 26.32
CA THR A 581 -1.58 4.56 27.67
C THR A 581 -0.86 5.91 27.79
N ASP A 582 0.34 6.03 27.20
CA ASP A 582 1.10 7.28 27.24
C ASP A 582 0.43 8.38 26.39
N GLU A 583 -0.16 8.00 25.24
CA GLU A 583 -0.91 8.94 24.41
C GLU A 583 -2.18 9.47 25.12
N GLN A 584 -2.87 8.65 25.93
CA GLN A 584 -3.96 9.13 26.78
C GLN A 584 -3.46 10.18 27.78
N ARG A 585 -2.36 9.93 28.49
CA ARG A 585 -1.78 10.89 29.43
C ARG A 585 -1.43 12.20 28.73
N LYS A 586 -0.83 12.11 27.55
CA LYS A 586 -0.40 13.28 26.76
C LYS A 586 -1.58 14.09 26.24
N ARG A 587 -2.61 13.47 25.68
CA ARG A 587 -3.75 14.18 25.05
C ARG A 587 -4.87 14.53 26.01
N LEU A 588 -5.11 13.71 27.04
CA LEU A 588 -6.26 13.83 27.93
C LEU A 588 -5.86 14.21 29.36
N GLY A 589 -4.56 14.24 29.66
CA GLY A 589 -4.04 14.49 31.02
C GLY A 589 -4.20 13.33 32.00
N SER A 590 -4.93 12.28 31.62
CA SER A 590 -5.18 11.09 32.46
C SER A 590 -5.45 9.84 31.63
N VAL A 591 -5.37 8.67 32.25
CA VAL A 591 -5.75 7.39 31.65
C VAL A 591 -7.24 7.14 31.95
N VAL A 592 -8.06 7.13 30.91
CA VAL A 592 -9.53 6.93 31.01
C VAL A 592 -9.96 5.52 30.54
N VAL A 593 -9.10 4.84 29.75
CA VAL A 593 -9.24 3.45 29.33
C VAL A 593 -8.04 2.67 29.84
N ASP A 594 -8.24 1.86 30.89
CA ASP A 594 -7.21 0.98 31.43
C ASP A 594 -7.03 -0.22 30.52
N VAL A 595 -5.80 -0.43 30.02
CA VAL A 595 -5.40 -1.55 29.14
C VAL A 595 -4.44 -2.52 29.85
N SER A 596 -4.26 -2.40 31.16
CA SER A 596 -3.25 -3.20 31.93
C SER A 596 -3.47 -4.70 31.80
N ARG A 597 -4.71 -5.17 31.82
CA ARG A 597 -5.05 -6.59 31.62
C ARG A 597 -4.71 -7.08 30.21
N SER A 598 -4.89 -6.22 29.19
CA SER A 598 -4.52 -6.54 27.79
C SER A 598 -3.01 -6.58 27.62
N VAL A 599 -2.24 -5.71 28.30
CA VAL A 599 -0.76 -5.79 28.36
C VAL A 599 -0.31 -7.11 28.98
N ALA A 600 -0.89 -7.48 30.13
CA ALA A 600 -0.57 -8.74 30.78
C ALA A 600 -0.95 -9.97 29.91
N GLN A 601 -2.04 -9.85 29.15
CA GLN A 601 -2.46 -10.91 28.24
C GLN A 601 -1.56 -11.03 26.99
N ALA A 602 -1.08 -9.91 26.44
CA ALA A 602 -0.10 -9.89 25.36
C ALA A 602 1.21 -10.60 25.79
N LYS A 603 1.63 -10.43 27.04
CA LYS A 603 2.80 -11.15 27.58
C LYS A 603 2.56 -12.67 27.64
N LYS A 604 1.38 -13.11 28.07
CA LYS A 604 1.01 -14.55 28.05
C LYS A 604 0.97 -15.10 26.62
N TRP A 605 0.54 -14.27 25.65
CA TRP A 605 0.55 -14.64 24.24
C TRP A 605 1.98 -14.80 23.72
N GLU A 606 2.92 -13.92 24.11
CA GLU A 606 4.35 -14.03 23.83
C GLU A 606 4.92 -15.37 24.35
N ASP A 607 4.65 -15.70 25.63
CA ASP A 607 5.10 -16.94 26.25
C ASP A 607 4.54 -18.17 25.50
N ALA A 608 3.26 -18.17 25.14
CA ALA A 608 2.63 -19.24 24.38
C ALA A 608 3.22 -19.38 22.96
N ALA A 609 3.51 -18.26 22.30
CA ALA A 609 4.14 -18.25 20.98
C ALA A 609 5.57 -18.82 21.03
N GLN A 610 6.35 -18.46 22.05
CA GLN A 610 7.70 -19.02 22.27
C GLN A 610 7.66 -20.52 22.52
N ALA A 611 6.73 -20.98 23.35
CA ALA A 611 6.56 -22.41 23.64
C ALA A 611 6.12 -23.19 22.38
N LEU A 612 5.24 -22.63 21.54
CA LEU A 612 4.85 -23.26 20.29
C LEU A 612 6.02 -23.36 19.32
N GLN A 613 6.83 -22.30 19.19
CA GLN A 613 8.02 -22.30 18.34
C GLN A 613 9.00 -23.41 18.77
N ALA A 614 9.27 -23.54 20.03
CA ALA A 614 10.15 -24.61 20.55
C ALA A 614 9.61 -26.02 20.21
N ARG A 615 8.29 -26.23 20.30
CA ARG A 615 7.64 -27.49 19.88
C ARG A 615 7.77 -27.72 18.37
N ALA A 616 7.65 -26.66 17.58
CA ALA A 616 7.80 -26.71 16.11
C ALA A 616 9.24 -27.11 15.73
N ASP A 617 10.25 -26.49 16.35
CA ASP A 617 11.67 -26.81 16.12
C ASP A 617 11.99 -28.25 16.51
N GLU A 618 11.44 -28.73 17.61
CA GLU A 618 11.59 -30.14 18.06
C GLU A 618 10.95 -31.12 17.07
N ALA A 619 9.72 -30.81 16.60
CA ALA A 619 9.01 -31.64 15.63
C ALA A 619 9.77 -31.73 14.30
N LEU A 620 10.32 -30.59 13.83
CA LEU A 620 11.14 -30.51 12.60
C LEU A 620 12.42 -31.36 12.74
N ARG A 621 13.13 -31.25 13.86
CA ARG A 621 14.34 -32.09 14.14
C ARG A 621 14.04 -33.59 14.15
N LYS A 622 12.87 -33.98 14.66
CA LYS A 622 12.43 -35.40 14.72
C LYS A 622 11.79 -35.89 13.43
N GLY A 623 11.40 -34.98 12.50
CA GLY A 623 10.60 -35.32 11.34
C GLY A 623 9.18 -35.79 11.70
N ASP A 624 8.59 -35.26 12.80
CA ASP A 624 7.28 -35.66 13.30
C ASP A 624 6.15 -35.05 12.47
N THR A 625 5.81 -35.73 11.38
CA THR A 625 4.76 -35.30 10.45
C THR A 625 3.37 -35.23 11.08
N ALA A 626 3.10 -36.00 12.15
CA ALA A 626 1.81 -35.92 12.84
C ALA A 626 1.68 -34.61 13.63
N ALA A 627 2.79 -34.15 14.24
CA ALA A 627 2.83 -32.87 14.94
C ALA A 627 2.66 -31.69 13.97
N PHE A 628 3.22 -31.78 12.75
CA PHE A 628 3.14 -30.66 11.76
C PHE A 628 1.72 -30.22 11.48
N ARG A 629 0.78 -31.15 11.32
CA ARG A 629 -0.64 -30.82 11.04
C ARG A 629 -1.24 -29.98 12.16
N THR A 630 -1.00 -30.37 13.42
CA THR A 630 -1.53 -29.67 14.60
C THR A 630 -0.89 -28.28 14.73
N LEU A 631 0.45 -28.19 14.57
CA LEU A 631 1.19 -26.94 14.63
C LEU A 631 0.73 -25.95 13.55
N ASN A 632 0.60 -26.43 12.32
CA ASN A 632 0.14 -25.59 11.20
C ASN A 632 -1.27 -25.05 11.41
N ALA A 633 -2.20 -25.88 11.91
CA ALA A 633 -3.55 -25.44 12.21
C ALA A 633 -3.57 -24.31 13.25
N LYS A 634 -2.76 -24.39 14.29
CA LYS A 634 -2.62 -23.37 15.33
C LYS A 634 -2.00 -22.08 14.79
N LEU A 635 -0.90 -22.19 14.06
CA LEU A 635 -0.21 -21.04 13.48
C LEU A 635 -1.11 -20.28 12.51
N MET A 636 -1.86 -20.98 11.65
CA MET A 636 -2.81 -20.34 10.74
C MET A 636 -4.02 -19.73 11.46
N GLN A 637 -4.46 -20.28 12.59
CA GLN A 637 -5.62 -19.77 13.33
C GLN A 637 -5.30 -18.49 14.13
N ALA A 638 -4.08 -18.35 14.64
CA ALA A 638 -3.72 -17.29 15.58
C ALA A 638 -3.97 -15.86 15.05
N GLU A 639 -3.76 -15.59 13.76
CA GLU A 639 -4.09 -14.29 13.16
C GLU A 639 -5.59 -14.03 13.15
N ARG A 640 -6.37 -15.06 12.89
CA ARG A 640 -7.84 -14.98 12.81
C ARG A 640 -8.48 -14.73 14.17
N ASP A 641 -7.81 -15.15 15.24
CA ASP A 641 -8.25 -14.89 16.62
C ASP A 641 -8.17 -13.39 16.97
N LEU A 642 -7.42 -12.60 16.20
CA LEU A 642 -7.32 -11.15 16.35
C LEU A 642 -8.45 -10.36 15.65
N LEU A 643 -9.39 -11.06 15.03
CA LEU A 643 -10.57 -10.45 14.43
C LEU A 643 -11.71 -10.29 15.45
N THR A 644 -12.55 -9.27 15.24
CA THR A 644 -13.84 -9.13 15.93
C THR A 644 -15.01 -9.11 14.96
N GLU A 645 -16.02 -9.93 15.21
CA GLU A 645 -17.23 -9.96 14.38
C GLU A 645 -18.04 -8.66 14.48
N ALA A 646 -17.88 -7.89 15.57
CA ALA A 646 -18.49 -6.58 15.72
C ALA A 646 -17.96 -5.56 14.68
N GLY A 647 -16.80 -5.83 14.07
CA GLY A 647 -16.08 -4.86 13.25
C GLY A 647 -15.54 -3.69 14.08
N LEU A 648 -14.87 -2.74 13.42
CA LEU A 648 -14.33 -1.54 14.09
C LEU A 648 -15.43 -0.46 14.27
N PRO A 649 -15.28 0.45 15.25
CA PRO A 649 -16.23 1.54 15.45
C PRO A 649 -16.41 2.36 14.17
N GLY A 650 -17.68 2.62 13.79
CA GLY A 650 -18.00 3.40 12.58
C GLY A 650 -17.63 2.79 11.23
N ARG A 651 -16.89 1.66 11.21
CA ARG A 651 -16.40 0.97 10.00
C ARG A 651 -16.38 -0.56 10.15
N PRO A 652 -17.57 -1.19 10.27
CA PRO A 652 -17.72 -2.59 10.63
C PRO A 652 -17.21 -3.57 9.53
N TRP A 653 -16.87 -3.08 8.35
CA TRP A 653 -16.24 -3.88 7.31
C TRP A 653 -14.86 -4.38 7.76
N TYR A 654 -14.09 -3.56 8.47
CA TYR A 654 -12.81 -3.93 9.09
C TYR A 654 -13.04 -4.71 10.37
N LYS A 655 -12.34 -5.82 10.53
CA LYS A 655 -12.48 -6.73 11.68
C LYS A 655 -11.22 -6.86 12.52
N HIS A 656 -10.06 -6.55 11.96
CA HIS A 656 -8.78 -6.74 12.62
C HIS A 656 -8.53 -5.70 13.71
N GLN A 657 -8.23 -6.16 14.95
CA GLN A 657 -8.15 -5.28 16.11
C GLN A 657 -6.78 -4.64 16.33
N ILE A 658 -5.71 -5.19 15.73
CA ILE A 658 -4.35 -4.66 15.92
C ILE A 658 -4.00 -3.65 14.82
N TYR A 659 -4.44 -3.87 13.57
CA TYR A 659 -4.09 -3.04 12.42
C TYR A 659 -5.29 -2.74 11.52
N ALA A 660 -5.40 -1.49 11.11
CA ALA A 660 -6.29 -1.05 10.04
C ALA A 660 -5.73 0.23 9.39
N PRO A 661 -6.27 0.69 8.24
CA PRO A 661 -5.97 2.03 7.74
C PRO A 661 -6.42 3.09 8.73
N GLY A 662 -5.63 4.15 8.91
CA GLY A 662 -6.03 5.24 9.79
C GLY A 662 -7.25 5.98 9.27
N ILE A 663 -8.22 6.26 10.15
CA ILE A 663 -9.48 6.91 9.77
C ILE A 663 -9.28 8.31 9.16
N ASP A 664 -8.26 9.03 9.60
CA ASP A 664 -7.91 10.38 9.13
C ASP A 664 -6.65 10.44 8.26
N THR A 665 -5.98 9.30 8.05
CA THR A 665 -4.81 9.20 7.18
C THR A 665 -5.07 8.38 5.91
N GLY A 666 -5.95 7.40 5.98
CA GLY A 666 -6.39 6.56 4.88
C GLY A 666 -5.41 5.43 4.53
N TYR A 667 -4.13 5.72 4.32
CA TYR A 667 -3.10 4.73 3.98
C TYR A 667 -2.30 4.25 5.19
N ALA A 668 -1.89 5.19 6.05
CA ALA A 668 -1.01 4.87 7.16
C ALA A 668 -1.64 3.85 8.11
N THR A 669 -0.79 2.96 8.61
CA THR A 669 -1.19 1.93 9.57
C THR A 669 -1.64 2.56 10.88
N GLN A 670 -2.89 2.32 11.26
CA GLN A 670 -3.41 2.61 12.59
C GLN A 670 -3.27 1.38 13.46
N ARG A 671 -2.51 1.51 14.53
CA ARG A 671 -2.36 0.49 15.58
C ARG A 671 -3.51 0.60 16.55
N LEU A 672 -4.02 -0.54 17.04
CA LEU A 672 -5.17 -0.62 17.94
C LEU A 672 -6.35 0.27 17.47
N PRO A 673 -6.80 0.10 16.19
CA PRO A 673 -7.67 1.07 15.53
C PRO A 673 -8.97 1.31 16.28
N ALA A 674 -9.58 0.27 16.85
CA ALA A 674 -10.85 0.43 17.58
C ALA A 674 -10.71 1.30 18.85
N LEU A 675 -9.61 1.16 19.57
CA LEU A 675 -9.34 1.97 20.77
C LEU A 675 -9.05 3.42 20.38
N TYR A 676 -8.25 3.59 19.34
CA TYR A 676 -7.82 4.90 18.88
C TYR A 676 -8.98 5.69 18.28
N ASP A 677 -9.77 5.07 17.39
CA ASP A 677 -10.91 5.70 16.75
C ASP A 677 -11.97 6.10 17.80
N ALA A 678 -12.36 5.18 18.68
CA ALA A 678 -13.34 5.47 19.70
C ALA A 678 -12.90 6.58 20.67
N LEU A 679 -11.64 6.54 21.14
CA LEU A 679 -11.20 7.47 22.18
C LEU A 679 -10.78 8.85 21.62
N PHE A 680 -10.01 8.87 20.53
CA PHE A 680 -9.38 10.11 20.05
C PHE A 680 -10.12 10.77 18.88
N VAL A 681 -10.89 9.99 18.10
CA VAL A 681 -11.67 10.52 16.98
C VAL A 681 -13.11 10.80 17.44
N ASP A 682 -13.80 9.77 17.95
CA ASP A 682 -15.20 9.88 18.34
C ASP A 682 -15.39 10.46 19.75
N LYS A 683 -14.35 10.49 20.57
CA LYS A 683 -14.35 10.92 21.98
C LYS A 683 -15.35 10.12 22.84
N ASP A 684 -15.54 8.85 22.51
CA ASP A 684 -16.49 7.93 23.15
C ASP A 684 -15.74 6.93 24.05
N VAL A 685 -15.56 7.31 25.32
CA VAL A 685 -14.90 6.48 26.34
C VAL A 685 -15.63 5.16 26.58
N PRO A 686 -16.97 5.09 26.69
CA PRO A 686 -17.70 3.82 26.79
C PRO A 686 -17.41 2.85 25.67
N THR A 687 -17.42 3.31 24.41
CA THR A 687 -17.07 2.49 23.25
C THR A 687 -15.61 2.03 23.31
N ALA A 688 -14.67 2.90 23.66
CA ALA A 688 -13.26 2.53 23.81
C ALA A 688 -13.06 1.43 24.87
N LYS A 689 -13.74 1.51 26.03
CA LYS A 689 -13.72 0.46 27.07
C LYS A 689 -14.33 -0.86 26.57
N LYS A 690 -15.42 -0.81 25.80
CA LYS A 690 -16.00 -2.01 25.17
C LYS A 690 -14.99 -2.70 24.27
N TYR A 691 -14.30 -1.95 23.40
CA TYR A 691 -13.33 -2.50 22.46
C TYR A 691 -12.02 -2.97 23.14
N GLU A 692 -11.65 -2.37 24.27
CA GLU A 692 -10.59 -2.95 25.10
C GLU A 692 -10.97 -4.36 25.57
N GLY A 693 -12.23 -4.54 26.00
CA GLY A 693 -12.73 -5.87 26.36
C GLY A 693 -12.70 -6.87 25.21
N LEU A 694 -13.07 -6.47 24.00
CA LEU A 694 -13.01 -7.32 22.80
C LEU A 694 -11.57 -7.67 22.43
N LEU A 695 -10.65 -6.71 22.51
CA LEU A 695 -9.22 -6.93 22.27
C LEU A 695 -8.64 -7.91 23.28
N TYR A 696 -8.95 -7.75 24.56
CA TYR A 696 -8.53 -8.68 25.63
C TYR A 696 -8.97 -10.12 25.33
N GLU A 697 -10.24 -10.32 24.91
CA GLU A 697 -10.73 -11.66 24.57
C GLU A 697 -10.06 -12.23 23.30
N SER A 698 -9.77 -11.40 22.32
CA SER A 698 -9.00 -11.82 21.13
C SER A 698 -7.57 -12.27 21.49
N LEU A 699 -6.87 -11.51 22.32
CA LEU A 699 -5.54 -11.89 22.81
C LEU A 699 -5.60 -13.20 23.64
N ARG A 700 -6.67 -13.40 24.42
CA ARG A 700 -6.90 -14.68 25.12
C ARG A 700 -7.13 -15.84 24.16
N ALA A 701 -7.90 -15.61 23.09
CA ALA A 701 -8.14 -16.63 22.07
C ALA A 701 -6.83 -17.04 21.40
N ALA A 702 -6.04 -16.06 20.89
CA ALA A 702 -4.73 -16.30 20.31
C ALA A 702 -3.77 -17.03 21.27
N THR A 703 -3.77 -16.65 22.56
CA THR A 703 -2.97 -17.34 23.60
C THR A 703 -3.39 -18.80 23.75
N ARG A 704 -4.69 -19.09 23.83
CA ARG A 704 -5.19 -20.47 23.92
C ARG A 704 -4.83 -21.30 22.69
N THR A 705 -5.01 -20.72 21.51
CA THR A 705 -4.68 -21.39 20.24
C THR A 705 -3.22 -21.83 20.21
N LEU A 706 -2.29 -20.98 20.59
CA LEU A 706 -0.86 -21.31 20.58
C LEU A 706 -0.45 -22.18 21.78
N GLY A 707 -1.07 -22.01 22.94
CA GLY A 707 -0.72 -22.68 24.19
C GLY A 707 -1.27 -24.12 24.37
N SER A 708 -2.31 -24.48 23.60
CA SER A 708 -3.00 -25.78 23.69
C SER A 708 -2.22 -26.98 23.12
#